data_6963d9bacd40619dd92f7406cc8546f7
#
_entry.id   6963d9bacd40619dd92f7406cc8546f7
#
_cell.length_a   1.000
_cell.length_b   1.000
_cell.length_c   1.000
_cell.angle_alpha   90.00
_cell.angle_beta   90.00
_cell.angle_gamma   90.00
#
_symmetry.space_group_name_H-M   'P 1'
#
loop_
_entity.id
_entity.type
_entity.pdbx_description
1 polymer ?
#
loop_
_entity_poly.entity_id
_entity_poly.type
_entity_poly.pdbx_seq_one_letter_code
_entity_poly.pdbx_strand_id
1 'polypeptide(L)'
;MRVRVILGLTLLCGALGYAWGDGARASVREVWRDSYSYELCRAVHFGRTQGVVLMPSAVCLWDYASGEVRKISTCNYLSTARPVSATLDDRRGVLYVGHADGTIDAVRGEESLRVVGLRNELRSDSMVSIRALAVDGERLYALQGERVLEMRAGQDFDVEDQIHVWLGGTMVYPKCLFASGGQLYVGTNRGVVKFTLPVRGRREYQRLGDLTDEVVSLVRAGKELLALRESAGQRGLHVWDGSAWREVGMAVGEVPVGIVQGGDGNAYCVTNRGLWKYGGGRLSEEICALPYDAVGGGADANGNFFVGFRERGVQRFHGGVWRRLLDETPRFVSVYAAAAMGNAVVLTEGDAHVEGERPFKLFFWKDGYGRNVELAGAKNAGEVVVVDAQEERYLVCSDIGGVYEFRGDMPVARYDDGNSALMSQGGKTRVWSGIALTDGSWWFYNASNVRPLVVRDAQGRWSSYPWPDSRPTLPPSFAEDRGGALWIGHTASNKLMRIDPKEFLRSGGTSGVERKGADRRVFIRRVRVSGDDRLWLGYGNHGVVFAMGASGLAGKEASFSTYLFLNSEMESMLTTPMGDPAIEDLLIDHGNNVWIAMARGGLAHLMAEQQAVRRLYNVDNSPLPSRFLHTLALTQDGTLWIGTDRGAVRLTVDSEAANKDFSSVRIYPNPVRPCYQGAITIDGLKEGTVVKVADMGGTLARELLSNGGRAIWDGRNGLGEPVGSGVYLLFLSDREGKVTSVEKVVIVR
;
A
#
# COMPACT_ATOMS: atom_id res chain seq x y z
N MET A 1 -11.64 35.01 -12.25
CA MET A 1 -10.98 34.03 -13.13
C MET A 1 -11.74 32.73 -12.97
N ARG A 2 -12.56 32.32 -13.95
CA ARG A 2 -13.41 31.14 -13.83
C ARG A 2 -12.52 29.90 -14.00
N VAL A 3 -12.36 29.13 -12.96
CA VAL A 3 -11.72 27.81 -12.99
C VAL A 3 -12.77 26.83 -13.54
N ARG A 4 -12.51 26.23 -14.69
CA ARG A 4 -13.37 25.19 -15.25
C ARG A 4 -13.22 23.93 -14.39
N VAL A 5 -14.31 23.53 -13.77
CA VAL A 5 -14.49 22.19 -13.19
C VAL A 5 -14.59 21.21 -14.36
N ILE A 6 -13.65 20.28 -14.43
CA ILE A 6 -13.80 19.11 -15.29
C ILE A 6 -14.51 18.06 -14.43
N LEU A 7 -15.82 17.93 -14.63
CA LEU A 7 -16.58 16.80 -14.11
C LEU A 7 -16.05 15.52 -14.78
N GLY A 8 -15.20 14.82 -14.06
CA GLY A 8 -14.89 13.44 -14.38
C GLY A 8 -15.99 12.54 -13.82
N LEU A 9 -17.10 12.38 -14.54
CA LEU A 9 -17.97 11.23 -14.34
C LEU A 9 -17.10 9.99 -14.61
N THR A 10 -16.85 9.21 -13.60
CA THR A 10 -16.34 7.84 -13.79
C THR A 10 -17.52 6.99 -14.27
N LEU A 11 -18.02 7.27 -15.44
CA LEU A 11 -18.69 6.30 -16.27
C LEU A 11 -17.66 5.21 -16.57
N LEU A 12 -18.06 3.96 -16.40
CA LEU A 12 -17.40 2.81 -17.00
C LEU A 12 -16.99 3.17 -18.45
N CYS A 13 -15.79 3.70 -18.65
CA CYS A 13 -15.19 3.78 -19.96
C CYS A 13 -14.74 2.37 -20.30
N GLY A 14 -15.60 1.67 -21.01
CA GLY A 14 -15.21 0.61 -21.90
C GLY A 14 -14.10 1.14 -22.79
N ALA A 15 -13.00 0.40 -22.84
CA ALA A 15 -11.83 0.63 -23.64
C ALA A 15 -12.20 1.02 -25.08
N LEU A 16 -11.77 2.19 -25.50
CA LEU A 16 -11.39 2.40 -26.89
C LEU A 16 -9.92 1.98 -27.02
N GLY A 17 -9.73 0.66 -27.11
CA GLY A 17 -8.46 0.08 -27.52
C GLY A 17 -8.26 0.29 -29.01
N TYR A 18 -7.13 0.82 -29.40
CA TYR A 18 -6.63 0.64 -30.75
C TYR A 18 -6.41 -0.86 -30.96
N ALA A 19 -7.22 -1.45 -31.81
CA ALA A 19 -7.11 -2.83 -32.24
C ALA A 19 -5.90 -2.97 -33.15
N TRP A 20 -4.84 -3.54 -32.62
CA TRP A 20 -3.91 -4.34 -33.42
C TRP A 20 -4.44 -5.78 -33.35
N GLY A 21 -4.75 -6.33 -34.52
CA GLY A 21 -5.34 -7.64 -34.62
C GLY A 21 -4.40 -8.72 -34.11
N ASP A 22 -4.80 -9.30 -33.00
CA ASP A 22 -4.55 -10.67 -32.58
C ASP A 22 -5.57 -10.95 -31.47
N GLY A 23 -6.22 -12.12 -31.53
CA GLY A 23 -7.37 -12.46 -30.72
C GLY A 23 -7.22 -12.07 -29.25
N ALA A 24 -7.97 -11.06 -28.83
CA ALA A 24 -7.99 -10.57 -27.47
C ALA A 24 -8.24 -11.76 -26.52
N ARG A 25 -7.20 -12.22 -25.81
CA ARG A 25 -7.37 -13.18 -24.72
C ARG A 25 -8.25 -12.53 -23.65
N ALA A 26 -9.30 -13.23 -23.22
CA ALA A 26 -10.08 -12.80 -22.07
C ALA A 26 -9.13 -12.64 -20.86
N SER A 27 -9.33 -11.60 -20.08
CA SER A 27 -8.59 -11.39 -18.83
C SER A 27 -9.53 -11.51 -17.64
N VAL A 28 -9.04 -11.98 -16.50
CA VAL A 28 -9.75 -11.89 -15.23
C VAL A 28 -10.10 -10.41 -15.00
N ARG A 29 -11.31 -10.14 -14.50
CA ARG A 29 -11.62 -8.79 -14.04
C ARG A 29 -10.60 -8.42 -12.97
N GLU A 30 -9.78 -7.41 -13.24
CA GLU A 30 -8.78 -6.92 -12.29
C GLU A 30 -9.48 -6.48 -11.01
N VAL A 31 -9.17 -7.18 -9.93
CA VAL A 31 -9.69 -6.85 -8.60
C VAL A 31 -8.54 -6.30 -7.77
N TRP A 32 -8.65 -5.01 -7.48
CA TRP A 32 -7.73 -4.32 -6.58
C TRP A 32 -8.29 -4.29 -5.17
N ARG A 33 -7.44 -4.53 -4.19
CA ARG A 33 -7.78 -4.45 -2.76
C ARG A 33 -6.63 -3.78 -2.03
N ASP A 34 -6.96 -2.93 -1.06
CA ASP A 34 -5.95 -2.33 -0.21
C ASP A 34 -5.49 -3.28 0.92
N SER A 35 -4.29 -3.04 1.39
CA SER A 35 -3.68 -3.58 2.60
C SER A 35 -2.91 -2.47 3.30
N TYR A 36 -3.57 -1.32 3.44
CA TYR A 36 -3.02 -0.15 4.11
C TYR A 36 -3.00 -0.32 5.63
N SER A 37 -2.27 0.55 6.29
CA SER A 37 -2.29 0.66 7.74
C SER A 37 -3.57 1.33 8.22
N TYR A 38 -4.43 0.57 8.86
CA TYR A 38 -5.59 1.06 9.62
C TYR A 38 -5.32 1.06 11.14
N GLU A 39 -4.09 0.82 11.54
CA GLU A 39 -3.59 0.91 12.91
C GLU A 39 -3.04 2.30 13.26
N LEU A 40 -2.64 3.08 12.24
CA LEU A 40 -2.02 4.40 12.41
C LEU A 40 -3.08 5.50 12.33
N CYS A 41 -3.76 5.80 13.43
CA CYS A 41 -4.75 6.85 13.47
C CYS A 41 -4.11 8.25 13.50
N ARG A 42 -4.62 9.18 12.67
CA ARG A 42 -4.22 10.59 12.64
C ARG A 42 -5.24 11.52 13.25
N ALA A 43 -6.52 11.25 13.03
CA ALA A 43 -7.63 12.00 13.59
C ALA A 43 -8.90 11.15 13.66
N VAL A 44 -9.80 11.52 14.57
CA VAL A 44 -11.14 10.93 14.69
C VAL A 44 -12.15 12.07 14.70
N HIS A 45 -13.22 11.92 13.93
CA HIS A 45 -14.34 12.86 13.87
C HIS A 45 -15.65 12.11 14.09
N PHE A 46 -16.59 12.75 14.79
CA PHE A 46 -17.90 12.19 15.09
C PHE A 46 -18.96 13.05 14.40
N GLY A 47 -19.72 12.46 13.47
CA GLY A 47 -20.95 13.01 12.96
C GLY A 47 -22.15 12.53 13.80
N ARG A 48 -23.37 12.77 13.33
CA ARG A 48 -24.59 12.37 14.03
C ARG A 48 -24.94 10.89 13.86
N THR A 49 -24.62 10.31 12.70
CA THR A 49 -24.95 8.91 12.36
C THR A 49 -23.72 8.06 12.12
N GLN A 50 -22.59 8.69 11.80
CA GLN A 50 -21.36 8.02 11.43
C GLN A 50 -20.14 8.70 12.04
N GLY A 51 -19.11 7.92 12.31
CA GLY A 51 -17.78 8.42 12.66
C GLY A 51 -16.79 8.26 11.52
N VAL A 52 -15.77 9.10 11.53
CA VAL A 52 -14.69 9.12 10.54
C VAL A 52 -13.36 8.96 11.25
N VAL A 53 -12.49 8.08 10.70
CA VAL A 53 -11.10 7.96 11.11
C VAL A 53 -10.20 8.29 9.93
N LEU A 54 -9.35 9.26 10.13
CA LEU A 54 -8.31 9.62 9.17
C LEU A 54 -7.05 8.78 9.43
N MET A 55 -6.60 8.06 8.40
CA MET A 55 -5.39 7.24 8.38
C MET A 55 -4.35 7.83 7.41
N PRO A 56 -3.08 7.37 7.42
CA PRO A 56 -2.05 7.91 6.52
C PRO A 56 -2.36 7.80 5.03
N SER A 57 -3.04 6.72 4.60
CA SER A 57 -3.29 6.41 3.19
C SER A 57 -4.75 6.10 2.87
N ALA A 58 -5.65 6.18 3.86
CA ALA A 58 -7.07 5.84 3.73
C ALA A 58 -7.91 6.59 4.75
N VAL A 59 -9.23 6.41 4.66
CA VAL A 59 -10.22 6.86 5.63
C VAL A 59 -11.14 5.70 5.98
N CYS A 60 -11.60 5.61 7.23
CA CYS A 60 -12.65 4.71 7.64
C CYS A 60 -13.90 5.49 8.03
N LEU A 61 -15.04 5.00 7.58
CA LEU A 61 -16.37 5.37 8.10
C LEU A 61 -16.90 4.22 8.92
N TRP A 62 -17.46 4.50 10.11
CA TRP A 62 -18.24 3.51 10.84
C TRP A 62 -19.66 4.06 11.11
N ASP A 63 -20.64 3.23 10.82
CA ASP A 63 -22.05 3.55 11.03
C ASP A 63 -22.45 3.15 12.45
N TYR A 64 -23.11 4.07 13.19
CA TYR A 64 -23.44 3.84 14.59
C TYR A 64 -24.61 2.89 14.81
N ALA A 65 -25.51 2.77 13.82
CA ALA A 65 -26.68 1.93 13.92
C ALA A 65 -26.36 0.47 13.57
N SER A 66 -25.64 0.25 12.48
CA SER A 66 -25.28 -1.09 12.00
C SER A 66 -24.00 -1.61 12.63
N GLY A 67 -23.10 -0.73 13.09
CA GLY A 67 -21.74 -1.07 13.51
C GLY A 67 -20.82 -1.42 12.34
N GLU A 68 -21.29 -1.26 11.11
CA GLU A 68 -20.49 -1.54 9.90
C GLU A 68 -19.36 -0.54 9.75
N VAL A 69 -18.19 -1.04 9.38
CA VAL A 69 -17.01 -0.23 9.06
C VAL A 69 -16.68 -0.34 7.59
N ARG A 70 -16.71 0.81 6.91
CA ARG A 70 -16.37 0.92 5.50
C ARG A 70 -14.99 1.56 5.34
N LYS A 71 -14.09 0.85 4.67
CA LYS A 71 -12.78 1.32 4.26
C LYS A 71 -12.89 2.14 2.97
N ILE A 72 -12.31 3.32 2.96
CA ILE A 72 -12.32 4.26 1.83
C ILE A 72 -10.86 4.52 1.45
N SER A 73 -10.48 4.05 0.26
CA SER A 73 -9.11 4.04 -0.23
C SER A 73 -9.06 4.30 -1.74
N THR A 74 -7.87 4.30 -2.33
CA THR A 74 -7.70 4.39 -3.79
C THR A 74 -8.26 3.18 -4.54
N CYS A 75 -8.47 2.06 -3.86
CA CYS A 75 -9.09 0.87 -4.44
C CYS A 75 -10.60 1.04 -4.69
N ASN A 76 -11.24 2.07 -4.10
CA ASN A 76 -12.67 2.32 -4.28
C ASN A 76 -13.03 3.78 -4.54
N TYR A 77 -12.79 4.70 -3.59
CA TYR A 77 -13.41 6.03 -3.66
C TYR A 77 -12.44 7.21 -3.57
N LEU A 78 -11.19 7.01 -3.13
CA LEU A 78 -10.21 8.09 -3.06
C LEU A 78 -9.42 8.24 -4.35
N SER A 79 -9.20 9.47 -4.76
CA SER A 79 -8.39 9.81 -5.93
C SER A 79 -6.87 9.68 -5.66
N THR A 80 -6.46 9.76 -4.40
CA THR A 80 -5.05 9.65 -3.99
C THR A 80 -4.93 9.08 -2.57
N ALA A 81 -3.84 8.37 -2.29
CA ALA A 81 -3.54 7.82 -0.97
C ALA A 81 -2.81 8.81 -0.04
N ARG A 82 -3.18 10.09 -0.09
CA ARG A 82 -2.57 11.14 0.75
C ARG A 82 -3.62 11.99 1.48
N PRO A 83 -4.62 11.37 2.18
CA PRO A 83 -5.61 12.13 2.91
C PRO A 83 -4.95 12.83 4.12
N VAL A 84 -5.27 14.10 4.34
CA VAL A 84 -4.72 14.92 5.43
C VAL A 84 -5.78 15.60 6.27
N SER A 85 -7.02 15.69 5.77
CA SER A 85 -8.17 16.19 6.50
C SER A 85 -9.44 15.50 6.04
N ALA A 86 -10.45 15.45 6.91
CA ALA A 86 -11.77 14.92 6.59
C ALA A 86 -12.85 15.66 7.37
N THR A 87 -14.05 15.76 6.79
CA THR A 87 -15.24 16.27 7.48
C THR A 87 -16.51 15.61 6.95
N LEU A 88 -17.52 15.47 7.79
CA LEU A 88 -18.83 14.91 7.44
C LEU A 88 -19.87 16.04 7.26
N ASP A 89 -20.61 15.97 6.17
CA ASP A 89 -21.89 16.68 6.03
C ASP A 89 -23.03 15.72 6.40
N ASP A 90 -23.42 15.73 7.66
CA ASP A 90 -24.49 14.86 8.15
C ASP A 90 -25.86 15.11 7.48
N ARG A 91 -26.07 16.31 6.91
CA ARG A 91 -27.35 16.64 6.24
C ARG A 91 -27.46 15.98 4.87
N ARG A 92 -26.32 15.88 4.16
CA ARG A 92 -26.26 15.32 2.80
C ARG A 92 -25.74 13.90 2.77
N GLY A 93 -25.21 13.39 3.92
CA GLY A 93 -24.54 12.09 4.00
C GLY A 93 -23.27 12.05 3.15
N VAL A 94 -22.53 13.17 3.08
CA VAL A 94 -21.31 13.30 2.27
C VAL A 94 -20.09 13.39 3.15
N LEU A 95 -19.11 12.53 2.90
CA LEU A 95 -17.77 12.64 3.43
C LEU A 95 -16.90 13.46 2.48
N TYR A 96 -16.31 14.54 2.95
CA TYR A 96 -15.27 15.30 2.24
C TYR A 96 -13.90 14.91 2.78
N VAL A 97 -12.98 14.61 1.88
CA VAL A 97 -11.59 14.24 2.20
C VAL A 97 -10.64 15.19 1.46
N GLY A 98 -9.85 15.92 2.22
CA GLY A 98 -8.81 16.80 1.69
C GLY A 98 -7.46 16.11 1.64
N HIS A 99 -6.74 16.28 0.55
CA HIS A 99 -5.48 15.60 0.27
C HIS A 99 -4.29 16.55 0.28
N ALA A 100 -3.09 15.96 0.46
CA ALA A 100 -1.83 16.70 0.48
C ALA A 100 -1.45 17.32 -0.88
N ASP A 101 -2.01 16.83 -1.99
CA ASP A 101 -1.78 17.38 -3.33
C ASP A 101 -2.79 18.47 -3.73
N GLY A 102 -3.67 18.88 -2.81
CA GLY A 102 -4.67 19.93 -3.02
C GLY A 102 -5.98 19.45 -3.62
N THR A 103 -6.19 18.16 -3.79
CA THR A 103 -7.48 17.60 -4.22
C THR A 103 -8.43 17.46 -3.03
N ILE A 104 -9.73 17.47 -3.32
CA ILE A 104 -10.81 17.13 -2.38
C ILE A 104 -11.65 16.04 -3.03
N ASP A 105 -11.85 14.93 -2.33
CA ASP A 105 -12.83 13.91 -2.71
C ASP A 105 -14.11 14.10 -1.89
N ALA A 106 -15.26 13.92 -2.54
CA ALA A 106 -16.57 13.90 -1.91
C ALA A 106 -17.19 12.52 -2.13
N VAL A 107 -17.46 11.79 -1.06
CA VAL A 107 -17.94 10.41 -1.10
C VAL A 107 -19.33 10.34 -0.48
N ARG A 108 -20.32 9.84 -1.25
CA ARG A 108 -21.71 9.64 -0.79
C ARG A 108 -22.16 8.23 -1.19
N GLY A 109 -22.40 7.37 -0.22
CA GLY A 109 -22.71 5.98 -0.50
C GLY A 109 -21.60 5.32 -1.33
N GLU A 110 -21.94 4.81 -2.52
CA GLU A 110 -21.01 4.20 -3.48
C GLU A 110 -20.55 5.16 -4.59
N GLU A 111 -20.90 6.43 -4.48
CA GLU A 111 -20.53 7.48 -5.44
C GLU A 111 -19.36 8.29 -4.90
N SER A 112 -18.41 8.61 -5.78
CA SER A 112 -17.29 9.51 -5.50
C SER A 112 -17.19 10.59 -6.57
N LEU A 113 -17.04 11.84 -6.13
CA LEU A 113 -16.76 12.99 -6.96
C LEU A 113 -15.41 13.58 -6.57
N ARG A 114 -14.59 13.87 -7.55
CA ARG A 114 -13.27 14.49 -7.34
C ARG A 114 -13.31 15.96 -7.74
N VAL A 115 -12.88 16.82 -6.83
CA VAL A 115 -12.65 18.25 -7.13
C VAL A 115 -11.23 18.45 -7.64
N VAL A 116 -11.11 18.80 -8.91
CA VAL A 116 -9.81 19.06 -9.54
C VAL A 116 -9.67 20.57 -9.80
N GLY A 117 -8.49 21.11 -9.61
CA GLY A 117 -8.19 22.50 -10.02
C GLY A 117 -7.76 23.43 -8.89
N LEU A 118 -7.63 22.93 -7.67
CA LEU A 118 -7.07 23.70 -6.55
C LEU A 118 -5.53 23.65 -6.54
N ARG A 119 -4.92 22.88 -7.44
CA ARG A 119 -3.47 22.74 -7.58
C ARG A 119 -2.89 23.89 -8.41
N ASN A 120 -1.88 24.55 -7.88
CA ASN A 120 -1.06 25.50 -8.61
C ASN A 120 0.30 24.84 -8.87
N GLU A 121 0.66 24.57 -10.11
CA GLU A 121 1.81 23.76 -10.54
C GLU A 121 3.18 24.25 -10.05
N LEU A 122 3.27 25.48 -9.54
CA LEU A 122 4.52 26.12 -9.13
C LEU A 122 4.74 26.18 -7.61
N ARG A 123 3.91 25.53 -6.79
CA ARG A 123 3.99 25.63 -5.32
C ARG A 123 4.37 24.31 -4.66
N SER A 124 5.07 24.40 -3.53
CA SER A 124 5.42 23.24 -2.70
C SER A 124 4.17 22.52 -2.16
N ASP A 125 4.27 21.24 -1.85
CA ASP A 125 3.18 20.40 -1.30
C ASP A 125 2.52 21.05 -0.07
N SER A 126 3.27 21.73 0.79
CA SER A 126 2.75 22.40 1.97
C SER A 126 1.80 23.57 1.66
N MET A 127 1.95 24.20 0.50
CA MET A 127 1.10 25.33 0.08
C MET A 127 -0.15 24.89 -0.69
N VAL A 128 -0.18 23.68 -1.23
CA VAL A 128 -1.35 23.14 -1.96
C VAL A 128 -2.22 22.24 -1.10
N SER A 129 -1.68 21.66 -0.05
CA SER A 129 -2.35 20.69 0.84
C SER A 129 -3.63 21.24 1.47
N ILE A 130 -4.70 20.45 1.47
CA ILE A 130 -6.00 20.75 2.12
C ILE A 130 -5.96 20.31 3.59
N ARG A 131 -5.38 21.13 4.45
CA ARG A 131 -5.04 20.79 5.84
C ARG A 131 -6.21 20.71 6.80
N ALA A 132 -7.31 21.41 6.51
CA ALA A 132 -8.53 21.36 7.29
C ALA A 132 -9.76 21.56 6.40
N LEU A 133 -10.86 20.94 6.78
CA LEU A 133 -12.18 21.08 6.17
C LEU A 133 -13.23 21.37 7.22
N ALA A 134 -14.20 22.23 6.89
CA ALA A 134 -15.36 22.48 7.72
C ALA A 134 -16.60 22.70 6.86
N VAL A 135 -17.77 22.22 7.30
CA VAL A 135 -19.06 22.37 6.60
C VAL A 135 -20.04 23.09 7.47
N ASP A 136 -20.74 24.08 6.94
CA ASP A 136 -21.93 24.69 7.56
C ASP A 136 -22.99 25.03 6.50
N GLY A 137 -24.17 24.46 6.62
CA GLY A 137 -25.28 24.65 5.69
C GLY A 137 -24.94 24.14 4.27
N GLU A 138 -24.88 25.06 3.31
CA GLU A 138 -24.59 24.75 1.90
C GLU A 138 -23.13 25.05 1.51
N ARG A 139 -22.27 25.27 2.47
CA ARG A 139 -20.90 25.70 2.22
C ARG A 139 -19.88 24.76 2.83
N LEU A 140 -18.83 24.53 2.04
CA LEU A 140 -17.62 23.81 2.41
C LEU A 140 -16.45 24.82 2.46
N TYR A 141 -15.75 24.81 3.56
CA TYR A 141 -14.54 25.63 3.79
C TYR A 141 -13.33 24.71 3.79
N ALA A 142 -12.32 25.06 3.01
CA ALA A 142 -11.08 24.30 2.93
C ALA A 142 -9.87 25.17 3.22
N LEU A 143 -9.03 24.75 4.15
CA LEU A 143 -7.76 25.41 4.45
C LEU A 143 -6.69 24.92 3.50
N GLN A 144 -6.25 25.80 2.60
CA GLN A 144 -5.17 25.54 1.65
C GLN A 144 -4.05 26.57 1.81
N GLY A 145 -2.86 26.12 2.18
CA GLY A 145 -1.73 27.03 2.42
C GLY A 145 -2.07 28.09 3.47
N GLU A 146 -2.11 29.34 3.08
CA GLU A 146 -2.33 30.53 3.93
C GLU A 146 -3.74 31.12 3.77
N ARG A 147 -4.64 30.42 3.06
CA ARG A 147 -5.97 30.90 2.72
C ARG A 147 -7.04 29.87 3.07
N VAL A 148 -8.24 30.36 3.31
CA VAL A 148 -9.45 29.53 3.41
C VAL A 148 -10.24 29.72 2.12
N LEU A 149 -10.55 28.62 1.45
CA LEU A 149 -11.40 28.59 0.27
C LEU A 149 -12.84 28.38 0.72
N GLU A 150 -13.75 29.20 0.20
CA GLU A 150 -15.20 29.04 0.36
C GLU A 150 -15.76 28.42 -0.91
N MET A 151 -16.45 27.30 -0.78
CA MET A 151 -17.02 26.52 -1.88
C MET A 151 -18.46 26.15 -1.55
N ARG A 152 -19.28 25.86 -2.58
CA ARG A 152 -20.61 25.28 -2.39
C ARG A 152 -20.49 23.80 -2.07
N ALA A 153 -21.14 23.34 -1.00
CA ALA A 153 -21.22 21.93 -0.65
C ALA A 153 -22.20 21.22 -1.61
N GLY A 154 -21.85 20.03 -2.12
CA GLY A 154 -22.69 19.26 -3.04
C GLY A 154 -22.02 18.91 -4.35
N GLN A 155 -22.70 19.06 -5.47
CA GLN A 155 -22.20 18.60 -6.78
C GLN A 155 -21.32 19.63 -7.52
N ASP A 156 -21.53 20.92 -7.27
CA ASP A 156 -20.81 22.01 -7.92
C ASP A 156 -19.79 22.60 -6.92
N PHE A 157 -18.53 22.19 -7.04
CA PHE A 157 -17.43 22.64 -6.14
C PHE A 157 -16.73 23.89 -6.65
N ASP A 158 -17.48 24.85 -7.16
CA ASP A 158 -16.88 26.13 -7.55
C ASP A 158 -16.35 26.88 -6.32
N VAL A 159 -15.11 27.34 -6.40
CA VAL A 159 -14.55 28.23 -5.40
C VAL A 159 -15.24 29.60 -5.55
N GLU A 160 -16.09 29.93 -4.60
CA GLU A 160 -16.84 31.19 -4.61
C GLU A 160 -16.00 32.35 -4.07
N ASP A 161 -15.16 32.09 -3.04
CA ASP A 161 -14.26 33.11 -2.46
C ASP A 161 -12.98 32.52 -1.89
N GLN A 162 -11.98 33.39 -1.70
CA GLN A 162 -10.69 33.08 -1.05
C GLN A 162 -10.46 34.07 0.09
N ILE A 163 -10.36 33.55 1.30
CA ILE A 163 -10.25 34.33 2.53
C ILE A 163 -8.80 34.32 3.02
N HIS A 164 -8.16 35.47 3.04
CA HIS A 164 -6.90 35.69 3.76
C HIS A 164 -7.16 36.40 5.09
N VAL A 165 -6.54 35.91 6.14
CA VAL A 165 -6.76 36.45 7.50
C VAL A 165 -5.66 37.44 7.85
N TRP A 166 -6.06 38.67 8.25
CA TRP A 166 -5.17 39.73 8.66
C TRP A 166 -5.50 40.18 10.08
N LEU A 167 -4.51 40.36 10.94
CA LEU A 167 -4.68 40.93 12.28
C LEU A 167 -3.76 42.13 12.46
N GLY A 168 -4.34 43.32 12.73
CA GLY A 168 -3.56 44.55 12.92
C GLY A 168 -2.66 44.89 11.74
N GLY A 169 -3.11 44.63 10.49
CA GLY A 169 -2.33 44.88 9.28
C GLY A 169 -1.27 43.83 8.95
N THR A 170 -1.15 42.78 9.76
CA THR A 170 -0.23 41.65 9.52
C THR A 170 -1.02 40.43 9.08
N MET A 171 -0.58 39.74 8.02
CA MET A 171 -1.16 38.48 7.61
C MET A 171 -0.85 37.40 8.67
N VAL A 172 -1.86 36.62 9.05
CA VAL A 172 -1.73 35.50 9.97
C VAL A 172 -2.03 34.18 9.28
N TYR A 173 -1.42 33.11 9.79
CA TYR A 173 -1.48 31.78 9.15
C TYR A 173 -2.57 30.92 9.79
N PRO A 174 -3.65 30.58 9.06
CA PRO A 174 -4.67 29.66 9.53
C PRO A 174 -4.09 28.27 9.80
N LYS A 175 -4.56 27.62 10.88
CA LYS A 175 -4.13 26.28 11.32
C LYS A 175 -5.28 25.29 11.38
N CYS A 176 -6.45 25.71 11.84
CA CYS A 176 -7.64 24.88 11.92
C CYS A 176 -8.90 25.70 11.60
N LEU A 177 -9.97 24.97 11.25
CA LEU A 177 -11.29 25.52 10.92
C LEU A 177 -12.36 24.86 11.77
N PHE A 178 -13.35 25.63 12.17
CA PHE A 178 -14.58 25.15 12.75
C PHE A 178 -15.76 26.01 12.26
N ALA A 179 -16.79 25.38 11.68
CA ALA A 179 -17.95 26.10 11.16
C ALA A 179 -19.22 25.56 11.84
N SER A 180 -20.06 26.45 12.34
CA SER A 180 -21.33 26.08 12.99
C SER A 180 -22.26 27.27 13.16
N GLY A 181 -23.55 27.08 12.83
CA GLY A 181 -24.59 28.04 13.09
C GLY A 181 -24.40 29.38 12.40
N GLY A 182 -23.95 29.40 11.15
CA GLY A 182 -23.70 30.61 10.38
C GLY A 182 -22.44 31.37 10.80
N GLN A 183 -21.51 30.72 11.47
CA GLN A 183 -20.23 31.27 11.88
C GLN A 183 -19.08 30.38 11.45
N LEU A 184 -18.00 30.98 10.93
CA LEU A 184 -16.73 30.32 10.68
C LEU A 184 -15.69 30.82 11.68
N TYR A 185 -15.11 29.91 12.45
CA TYR A 185 -14.01 30.17 13.37
C TYR A 185 -12.72 29.63 12.75
N VAL A 186 -11.71 30.48 12.72
CA VAL A 186 -10.39 30.16 12.16
C VAL A 186 -9.37 30.30 13.28
N GLY A 187 -8.81 29.16 13.68
CA GLY A 187 -7.63 29.15 14.55
C GLY A 187 -6.39 29.48 13.73
N THR A 188 -5.57 30.39 14.22
CA THR A 188 -4.37 30.91 13.54
C THR A 188 -3.14 30.76 14.41
N ASN A 189 -1.98 31.09 13.87
CA ASN A 189 -0.74 31.21 14.65
C ASN A 189 -0.73 32.39 15.65
N ARG A 190 -1.80 33.19 15.71
CA ARG A 190 -1.96 34.34 16.62
C ARG A 190 -3.37 34.46 17.21
N GLY A 191 -3.95 33.32 17.61
CA GLY A 191 -5.27 33.26 18.23
C GLY A 191 -6.41 32.90 17.28
N VAL A 192 -7.62 33.31 17.60
CA VAL A 192 -8.86 32.90 16.91
C VAL A 192 -9.54 34.09 16.27
N VAL A 193 -9.98 33.90 15.03
CA VAL A 193 -10.77 34.88 14.25
C VAL A 193 -12.12 34.27 13.90
N LYS A 194 -13.18 35.07 13.97
CA LYS A 194 -14.56 34.70 13.70
C LYS A 194 -15.09 35.48 12.51
N PHE A 195 -15.71 34.79 11.56
CA PHE A 195 -16.45 35.35 10.43
C PHE A 195 -17.94 35.03 10.53
N THR A 196 -18.80 35.95 10.12
CA THR A 196 -20.23 35.67 9.91
C THR A 196 -20.43 35.19 8.47
N LEU A 197 -21.21 34.13 8.29
CA LEU A 197 -21.42 33.47 7.02
C LEU A 197 -22.70 33.93 6.29
N PRO A 198 -22.71 33.98 4.95
CA PRO A 198 -21.57 33.85 4.04
C PRO A 198 -20.63 35.05 4.12
N VAL A 199 -19.34 34.84 3.89
CA VAL A 199 -18.35 35.90 3.89
C VAL A 199 -18.51 36.74 2.61
N ARG A 200 -19.24 37.85 2.64
CA ARG A 200 -19.51 38.72 1.48
C ARG A 200 -18.81 40.07 1.64
N GLY A 201 -18.20 40.55 0.57
CA GLY A 201 -17.67 41.92 0.46
C GLY A 201 -16.42 42.20 1.28
N ARG A 202 -16.30 43.45 1.84
CA ARG A 202 -15.24 43.81 2.80
C ARG A 202 -15.45 42.93 4.04
N ARG A 203 -14.50 42.06 4.27
CA ARG A 203 -14.55 40.97 5.22
C ARG A 203 -14.57 41.49 6.64
N GLU A 204 -15.77 41.60 7.23
CA GLU A 204 -15.91 41.86 8.65
C GLU A 204 -15.60 40.58 9.39
N TYR A 205 -14.46 40.57 10.07
CA TYR A 205 -14.08 39.50 10.98
C TYR A 205 -13.80 40.11 12.35
N GLN A 206 -14.07 39.30 13.36
CA GLN A 206 -13.84 39.66 14.75
C GLN A 206 -12.72 38.77 15.31
N ARG A 207 -11.66 39.41 15.86
CA ARG A 207 -10.73 38.68 16.72
C ARG A 207 -11.44 38.34 18.03
N LEU A 208 -11.34 37.08 18.46
CA LEU A 208 -11.91 36.64 19.74
C LEU A 208 -10.87 36.81 20.86
N GLY A 209 -11.03 37.86 21.65
CA GLY A 209 -10.20 38.13 22.83
C GLY A 209 -8.73 38.32 22.52
N ASP A 210 -7.91 38.02 23.51
CA ASP A 210 -6.48 38.34 23.58
C ASP A 210 -5.55 37.11 23.43
N LEU A 211 -6.11 35.94 23.11
CA LEU A 211 -5.32 34.73 22.85
C LEU A 211 -4.36 35.01 21.68
N THR A 212 -3.04 34.91 21.92
CA THR A 212 -1.99 35.23 20.95
C THR A 212 -1.18 34.05 20.48
N ASP A 213 -1.36 32.88 21.11
CA ASP A 213 -0.66 31.65 20.76
C ASP A 213 -1.26 30.95 19.53
N GLU A 214 -0.53 29.99 18.98
CA GLU A 214 -1.03 29.14 17.90
C GLU A 214 -2.20 28.27 18.37
N VAL A 215 -3.29 28.27 17.60
CA VAL A 215 -4.49 27.46 17.87
C VAL A 215 -4.56 26.34 16.85
N VAL A 216 -4.42 25.11 17.33
CA VAL A 216 -4.32 23.89 16.50
C VAL A 216 -5.63 23.12 16.36
N SER A 217 -6.61 23.34 17.25
CA SER A 217 -7.94 22.73 17.14
C SER A 217 -9.00 23.62 17.81
N LEU A 218 -10.22 23.57 17.26
CA LEU A 218 -11.39 24.30 17.74
C LEU A 218 -12.61 23.38 17.74
N VAL A 219 -13.37 23.36 18.83
CA VAL A 219 -14.66 22.66 18.92
C VAL A 219 -15.65 23.46 19.75
N ARG A 220 -16.94 23.20 19.59
CA ARG A 220 -18.02 23.84 20.33
C ARG A 220 -18.56 22.94 21.43
N ALA A 221 -18.78 23.51 22.61
CA ALA A 221 -19.44 22.88 23.75
C ALA A 221 -20.64 23.73 24.17
N GLY A 222 -21.83 23.43 23.63
CA GLY A 222 -22.99 24.26 23.83
C GLY A 222 -22.82 25.68 23.27
N LYS A 223 -22.77 26.68 24.15
CA LYS A 223 -22.50 28.08 23.80
C LYS A 223 -21.03 28.46 23.84
N GLU A 224 -20.20 27.66 24.48
CA GLU A 224 -18.77 27.89 24.65
C GLU A 224 -17.97 27.38 23.42
N LEU A 225 -16.83 28.02 23.15
CA LEU A 225 -15.89 27.55 22.14
C LEU A 225 -14.59 27.13 22.83
N LEU A 226 -14.18 25.89 22.61
CA LEU A 226 -12.92 25.34 23.09
C LEU A 226 -11.84 25.53 22.07
N ALA A 227 -10.65 25.93 22.51
CA ALA A 227 -9.43 26.04 21.70
C ALA A 227 -8.30 25.25 22.34
N LEU A 228 -7.69 24.37 21.55
CA LEU A 228 -6.42 23.75 21.88
C LEU A 228 -5.30 24.65 21.37
N ARG A 229 -4.55 25.28 22.25
CA ARG A 229 -3.40 26.10 21.91
C ARG A 229 -2.10 25.32 21.99
N GLU A 230 -1.12 25.77 21.23
CA GLU A 230 0.25 25.26 21.29
C GLU A 230 1.22 26.46 21.39
N SER A 231 2.12 26.44 22.39
CA SER A 231 3.14 27.45 22.61
C SER A 231 4.42 26.80 23.09
N ALA A 232 5.53 27.00 22.37
CA ALA A 232 6.83 26.40 22.68
C ALA A 232 6.79 24.87 22.93
N GLY A 233 5.96 24.15 22.15
CA GLY A 233 5.80 22.69 22.27
C GLY A 233 4.91 22.24 23.43
N GLN A 234 4.34 23.18 24.20
CA GLN A 234 3.37 22.89 25.26
C GLN A 234 1.95 23.18 24.78
N ARG A 235 1.04 22.26 25.09
CA ARG A 235 -0.39 22.39 24.77
C ARG A 235 -1.20 22.78 25.99
N GLY A 236 -2.16 23.68 25.78
CA GLY A 236 -3.12 24.13 26.79
C GLY A 236 -4.52 24.16 26.22
N LEU A 237 -5.50 23.82 27.04
CA LEU A 237 -6.91 23.91 26.69
C LEU A 237 -7.48 25.25 27.20
N HIS A 238 -8.16 25.99 26.33
CA HIS A 238 -8.80 27.26 26.66
C HIS A 238 -10.27 27.24 26.25
N VAL A 239 -11.09 27.96 26.98
CA VAL A 239 -12.52 28.15 26.69
C VAL A 239 -12.83 29.62 26.49
N TRP A 240 -13.59 29.92 25.43
CA TRP A 240 -14.22 31.22 25.19
C TRP A 240 -15.67 31.18 25.71
N ASP A 241 -15.96 32.02 26.68
CA ASP A 241 -17.31 32.07 27.33
C ASP A 241 -18.26 33.07 26.65
N GLY A 242 -17.83 33.73 25.61
CA GLY A 242 -18.54 34.81 24.92
C GLY A 242 -17.91 36.19 25.16
N SER A 243 -17.06 36.35 26.17
CA SER A 243 -16.42 37.59 26.56
C SER A 243 -14.89 37.52 26.68
N ALA A 244 -14.34 36.43 27.20
CA ALA A 244 -12.93 36.26 27.44
C ALA A 244 -12.48 34.79 27.28
N TRP A 245 -11.20 34.60 27.00
CA TRP A 245 -10.54 33.29 27.05
C TRP A 245 -10.14 32.98 28.49
N ARG A 246 -10.41 31.74 28.91
CA ARG A 246 -9.97 31.20 30.20
C ARG A 246 -9.28 29.86 29.99
N GLU A 247 -8.20 29.63 30.71
CA GLU A 247 -7.55 28.34 30.73
C GLU A 247 -8.37 27.29 31.46
N VAL A 248 -8.52 26.11 30.90
CA VAL A 248 -9.16 24.95 31.52
C VAL A 248 -8.11 24.18 32.30
N GLY A 249 -8.26 24.10 33.61
CA GLY A 249 -7.32 23.40 34.49
C GLY A 249 -7.22 21.93 34.17
N MET A 250 -5.99 21.43 34.13
CA MET A 250 -5.66 20.01 33.98
C MET A 250 -5.20 19.41 35.30
N ALA A 251 -5.40 18.11 35.48
CA ALA A 251 -4.77 17.40 36.59
C ALA A 251 -3.24 17.41 36.48
N VAL A 252 -2.56 17.26 37.60
CA VAL A 252 -1.07 17.31 37.66
C VAL A 252 -0.47 16.27 36.74
N GLY A 253 0.35 16.73 35.79
CA GLY A 253 1.03 15.87 34.81
C GLY A 253 0.15 15.43 33.64
N GLU A 254 -1.06 15.97 33.51
CA GLU A 254 -1.88 15.80 32.31
C GLU A 254 -1.63 16.91 31.29
N VAL A 255 -1.58 16.51 30.01
CA VAL A 255 -1.38 17.42 28.88
C VAL A 255 -2.46 17.13 27.84
N PRO A 256 -3.23 18.13 27.38
CA PRO A 256 -4.24 17.93 26.36
C PRO A 256 -3.58 17.58 25.02
N VAL A 257 -4.02 16.48 24.40
CA VAL A 257 -3.52 16.00 23.11
C VAL A 257 -4.44 16.42 21.97
N GLY A 258 -5.76 16.31 22.19
CA GLY A 258 -6.76 16.61 21.19
C GLY A 258 -8.11 16.96 21.80
N ILE A 259 -8.91 17.75 21.09
CA ILE A 259 -10.31 18.04 21.42
C ILE A 259 -11.20 17.65 20.27
N VAL A 260 -12.34 17.04 20.56
CA VAL A 260 -13.28 16.51 19.57
C VAL A 260 -14.72 16.81 20.02
N GLN A 261 -15.57 17.16 19.08
CA GLN A 261 -17.02 17.19 19.31
C GLN A 261 -17.57 15.78 19.07
N GLY A 262 -18.21 15.20 20.07
CA GLY A 262 -18.87 13.91 19.95
C GLY A 262 -20.14 13.97 19.11
N GLY A 263 -20.59 12.83 18.62
CA GLY A 263 -21.87 12.66 17.94
C GLY A 263 -23.08 12.90 18.85
N ASP A 264 -22.88 12.79 20.17
CA ASP A 264 -23.85 13.14 21.23
C ASP A 264 -23.95 14.65 21.49
N GLY A 265 -23.15 15.46 20.76
CA GLY A 265 -23.13 16.92 20.89
C GLY A 265 -22.27 17.47 22.04
N ASN A 266 -21.67 16.61 22.87
CA ASN A 266 -20.74 17.02 23.90
C ASN A 266 -19.34 17.24 23.36
N ALA A 267 -18.51 17.99 24.08
CA ALA A 267 -17.09 18.13 23.77
C ALA A 267 -16.26 17.18 24.66
N TYR A 268 -15.23 16.59 24.06
CA TYR A 268 -14.30 15.68 24.71
C TYR A 268 -12.88 16.16 24.55
N CYS A 269 -12.08 15.97 25.60
CA CYS A 269 -10.66 16.22 25.59
C CYS A 269 -9.92 14.90 25.82
N VAL A 270 -9.02 14.57 24.91
CA VAL A 270 -8.05 13.50 25.10
C VAL A 270 -6.79 14.12 25.68
N THR A 271 -6.35 13.58 26.82
CA THR A 271 -5.05 13.92 27.43
C THR A 271 -4.03 12.80 27.15
N ASN A 272 -2.80 12.98 27.61
CA ASN A 272 -1.80 11.91 27.58
C ASN A 272 -2.12 10.73 28.53
N ARG A 273 -3.19 10.81 29.34
CA ARG A 273 -3.57 9.78 30.32
C ARG A 273 -5.01 9.30 30.21
N GLY A 274 -5.93 10.17 29.79
CA GLY A 274 -7.36 9.86 29.86
C GLY A 274 -8.19 10.50 28.75
N LEU A 275 -9.40 9.97 28.55
CA LEU A 275 -10.49 10.61 27.83
C LEU A 275 -11.41 11.30 28.82
N TRP A 276 -11.61 12.59 28.65
CA TRP A 276 -12.40 13.44 29.53
C TRP A 276 -13.57 14.06 28.78
N LYS A 277 -14.71 14.12 29.44
CA LYS A 277 -15.87 14.94 29.03
C LYS A 277 -15.70 16.36 29.54
N TYR A 278 -15.94 17.35 28.68
CA TYR A 278 -15.96 18.76 29.05
C TYR A 278 -17.36 19.21 29.41
N GLY A 279 -17.49 19.98 30.46
CA GLY A 279 -18.77 20.60 30.88
C GLY A 279 -18.58 21.61 31.99
N GLY A 280 -19.34 22.72 31.91
CA GLY A 280 -19.34 23.76 32.95
C GLY A 280 -17.98 24.46 33.13
N GLY A 281 -17.23 24.69 32.06
CA GLY A 281 -15.95 25.40 32.13
C GLY A 281 -14.76 24.55 32.59
N ARG A 282 -14.90 23.24 32.73
CA ARG A 282 -13.87 22.32 33.23
C ARG A 282 -13.97 20.94 32.59
N LEU A 283 -12.95 20.12 32.77
CA LEU A 283 -13.03 18.67 32.53
C LEU A 283 -13.82 18.06 33.68
N SER A 284 -15.05 17.60 33.41
CA SER A 284 -16.04 17.27 34.43
C SER A 284 -16.08 15.79 34.79
N GLU A 285 -15.70 14.91 33.86
CA GLU A 285 -15.81 13.46 34.02
C GLU A 285 -14.70 12.77 33.25
N GLU A 286 -13.91 11.94 33.94
CA GLU A 286 -12.99 11.01 33.30
C GLU A 286 -13.77 9.77 32.84
N ILE A 287 -13.78 9.56 31.52
CA ILE A 287 -14.47 8.42 30.89
C ILE A 287 -13.65 7.15 31.03
N CYS A 288 -12.35 7.23 30.76
CA CYS A 288 -11.44 6.11 30.85
C CYS A 288 -9.99 6.58 30.84
N ALA A 289 -9.13 5.79 31.50
CA ALA A 289 -7.68 5.88 31.31
C ALA A 289 -7.27 5.30 29.94
N LEU A 290 -6.20 5.85 29.37
CA LEU A 290 -5.71 5.45 28.06
C LEU A 290 -4.53 4.47 28.19
N PRO A 291 -4.61 3.27 27.56
CA PRO A 291 -3.53 2.30 27.59
C PRO A 291 -2.39 2.63 26.60
N TYR A 292 -2.64 3.53 25.64
CA TYR A 292 -1.72 3.90 24.55
C TYR A 292 -1.85 5.36 24.17
N ASP A 293 -0.90 5.90 23.42
CA ASP A 293 -0.93 7.25 22.86
C ASP A 293 -2.14 7.44 21.94
N ALA A 294 -3.00 8.36 22.29
CA ALA A 294 -4.20 8.69 21.52
C ALA A 294 -4.02 9.97 20.70
N VAL A 295 -4.85 10.14 19.69
CA VAL A 295 -4.90 11.34 18.83
C VAL A 295 -6.22 12.08 18.95
N GLY A 296 -7.29 11.40 19.35
CA GLY A 296 -8.63 11.97 19.55
C GLY A 296 -9.59 10.90 20.06
N GLY A 297 -10.69 11.32 20.66
CA GLY A 297 -11.71 10.39 21.14
C GLY A 297 -12.94 11.14 21.61
N GLY A 298 -14.06 10.43 21.72
CA GLY A 298 -15.35 10.99 22.15
C GLY A 298 -16.45 9.93 22.14
N ALA A 299 -17.68 10.37 22.31
CA ALA A 299 -18.85 9.50 22.21
C ALA A 299 -19.50 9.60 20.82
N ASP A 300 -20.09 8.48 20.36
CA ASP A 300 -21.07 8.50 19.27
C ASP A 300 -22.43 9.06 19.74
N ALA A 301 -23.39 9.17 18.83
CA ALA A 301 -24.74 9.65 19.16
C ALA A 301 -25.51 8.73 20.15
N ASN A 302 -25.06 7.48 20.31
CA ASN A 302 -25.63 6.49 21.21
C ASN A 302 -24.92 6.43 22.58
N GLY A 303 -23.91 7.30 22.79
CA GLY A 303 -23.12 7.33 24.02
C GLY A 303 -22.06 6.25 24.15
N ASN A 304 -21.68 5.58 23.03
CA ASN A 304 -20.54 4.67 23.02
C ASN A 304 -19.25 5.46 22.84
N PHE A 305 -18.22 5.14 23.62
CA PHE A 305 -16.94 5.83 23.58
C PHE A 305 -15.97 5.16 22.63
N PHE A 306 -15.31 5.98 21.79
CA PHE A 306 -14.28 5.55 20.85
C PHE A 306 -13.05 6.43 20.99
N VAL A 307 -11.88 5.81 20.91
CA VAL A 307 -10.59 6.50 20.93
C VAL A 307 -9.74 6.03 19.76
N GLY A 308 -9.20 6.99 19.03
CA GLY A 308 -8.19 6.75 18.00
C GLY A 308 -6.80 6.76 18.63
N PHE A 309 -6.10 5.64 18.55
CA PHE A 309 -4.73 5.48 19.03
C PHE A 309 -3.74 5.64 17.88
N ARG A 310 -2.59 6.23 18.17
CA ARG A 310 -1.55 6.51 17.18
C ARG A 310 -1.05 5.26 16.45
N GLU A 311 -0.96 4.12 17.15
CA GLU A 311 -0.43 2.86 16.60
C GLU A 311 -1.29 1.62 16.92
N ARG A 312 -2.57 1.82 17.28
CA ARG A 312 -3.49 0.74 17.65
C ARG A 312 -4.88 0.90 17.04
N GLY A 313 -5.01 1.78 16.03
CA GLY A 313 -6.27 2.05 15.34
C GLY A 313 -7.31 2.70 16.23
N VAL A 314 -8.58 2.56 15.85
CA VAL A 314 -9.70 3.00 16.68
C VAL A 314 -10.23 1.85 17.49
N GLN A 315 -10.46 2.12 18.77
CA GLN A 315 -11.03 1.16 19.70
C GLN A 315 -12.24 1.73 20.42
N ARG A 316 -13.22 0.88 20.65
CA ARG A 316 -14.41 1.18 21.48
C ARG A 316 -14.11 0.81 22.93
N PHE A 317 -14.43 1.73 23.83
CA PHE A 317 -14.41 1.47 25.28
C PHE A 317 -15.81 1.18 25.79
N HIS A 318 -16.00 0.07 26.50
CA HIS A 318 -17.25 -0.28 27.12
C HIS A 318 -17.02 -1.19 28.32
N GLY A 319 -17.57 -0.83 29.49
CA GLY A 319 -17.50 -1.65 30.70
C GLY A 319 -16.08 -1.98 31.16
N GLY A 320 -15.14 -1.05 31.01
CA GLY A 320 -13.72 -1.28 31.37
C GLY A 320 -12.91 -2.04 30.31
N VAL A 321 -13.50 -2.41 29.18
CA VAL A 321 -12.86 -3.24 28.14
C VAL A 321 -12.70 -2.44 26.86
N TRP A 322 -11.50 -2.55 26.26
CA TRP A 322 -11.17 -2.02 24.94
C TRP A 322 -11.43 -3.08 23.87
N ARG A 323 -12.17 -2.72 22.82
CA ARG A 323 -12.40 -3.57 21.64
C ARG A 323 -12.02 -2.82 20.39
N ARG A 324 -11.25 -3.47 19.51
CA ARG A 324 -10.88 -2.91 18.19
C ARG A 324 -12.12 -2.74 17.31
N LEU A 325 -12.11 -1.69 16.51
CA LEU A 325 -13.13 -1.44 15.49
C LEU A 325 -12.84 -2.21 14.19
N LEU A 326 -11.58 -2.49 13.91
CA LEU A 326 -11.09 -3.19 12.72
C LEU A 326 -10.15 -4.33 13.10
N ASP A 327 -10.05 -5.32 12.23
CA ASP A 327 -9.01 -6.36 12.31
C ASP A 327 -7.61 -5.76 12.19
N GLU A 328 -6.60 -6.52 12.62
CA GLU A 328 -5.21 -6.07 12.54
C GLU A 328 -4.78 -5.83 11.08
N THR A 329 -4.13 -4.70 10.88
CA THR A 329 -3.47 -4.32 9.63
C THR A 329 -2.03 -3.90 9.93
N PRO A 330 -1.15 -3.71 8.93
CA PRO A 330 0.23 -3.31 9.19
C PRO A 330 0.32 -2.04 10.06
N ARG A 331 1.19 -2.06 11.08
CA ARG A 331 1.51 -0.89 11.93
C ARG A 331 2.60 -0.02 11.34
N PHE A 332 2.72 0.00 10.03
CA PHE A 332 3.64 0.83 9.27
C PHE A 332 3.00 1.27 7.97
N VAL A 333 3.49 2.36 7.40
CA VAL A 333 2.99 2.91 6.14
C VAL A 333 3.77 2.34 4.96
N SER A 334 5.09 2.42 5.01
CA SER A 334 5.94 1.97 3.91
C SER A 334 6.16 0.46 3.95
N VAL A 335 6.04 -0.20 2.79
CA VAL A 335 6.30 -1.63 2.63
C VAL A 335 7.48 -1.79 1.68
N TYR A 336 8.65 -2.11 2.21
CA TYR A 336 9.90 -2.23 1.45
C TYR A 336 10.25 -3.64 1.03
N ALA A 337 9.87 -4.65 1.83
CA ALA A 337 10.03 -6.03 1.41
C ALA A 337 8.75 -6.83 1.66
N ALA A 338 8.49 -7.76 0.75
CA ALA A 338 7.39 -8.70 0.82
C ALA A 338 7.84 -10.07 0.32
N ALA A 339 7.32 -11.13 0.94
CA ALA A 339 7.49 -12.49 0.45
C ALA A 339 6.21 -13.29 0.62
N ALA A 340 5.91 -14.14 -0.36
CA ALA A 340 4.77 -15.04 -0.32
C ALA A 340 5.18 -16.49 -0.08
N MET A 341 4.40 -17.20 0.74
CA MET A 341 4.57 -18.60 1.08
C MET A 341 3.21 -19.29 0.93
N GLY A 342 2.98 -19.97 -0.18
CA GLY A 342 1.64 -20.39 -0.50
C GLY A 342 0.68 -19.22 -0.64
N ASN A 343 -0.35 -19.17 0.20
CA ASN A 343 -1.27 -18.03 0.30
C ASN A 343 -0.95 -17.09 1.49
N ALA A 344 0.08 -17.38 2.28
CA ALA A 344 0.56 -16.48 3.30
C ALA A 344 1.52 -15.43 2.73
N VAL A 345 1.54 -14.23 3.32
CA VAL A 345 2.43 -13.13 2.93
C VAL A 345 3.02 -12.47 4.16
N VAL A 346 4.28 -12.14 4.06
CA VAL A 346 5.02 -11.34 5.06
C VAL A 346 5.37 -10.00 4.45
N LEU A 347 5.11 -8.93 5.18
CA LEU A 347 5.49 -7.56 4.83
C LEU A 347 6.42 -6.99 5.90
N THR A 348 7.45 -6.23 5.50
CA THR A 348 8.31 -5.48 6.41
C THR A 348 8.34 -4.00 6.09
N GLU A 349 8.57 -3.16 7.13
CA GLU A 349 8.67 -1.71 7.00
C GLU A 349 10.03 -1.26 6.44
N GLY A 350 11.09 -2.03 6.70
CA GLY A 350 12.46 -1.56 6.59
C GLY A 350 13.12 -1.81 5.25
N ASP A 351 13.80 -0.79 4.75
CA ASP A 351 14.91 -0.94 3.81
C ASP A 351 16.20 -1.18 4.63
N ALA A 352 16.97 -2.20 4.28
CA ALA A 352 18.26 -2.52 4.88
C ALA A 352 19.31 -1.38 4.73
N HIS A 353 19.00 -0.34 3.96
CA HIS A 353 19.94 0.75 3.62
C HIS A 353 19.64 2.08 4.32
N VAL A 354 18.53 2.21 5.02
CA VAL A 354 18.20 3.48 5.67
C VAL A 354 19.01 3.63 6.95
N GLU A 355 19.83 4.66 7.01
CA GLU A 355 20.57 5.02 8.22
C GLU A 355 19.60 5.25 9.40
N GLY A 356 19.94 4.69 10.54
CA GLY A 356 19.22 4.84 11.79
C GLY A 356 18.61 3.55 12.32
N GLU A 357 18.34 3.55 13.62
CA GLU A 357 17.71 2.44 14.32
C GLU A 357 16.20 2.61 14.32
N ARG A 358 15.48 1.64 13.77
CA ARG A 358 14.03 1.57 13.79
C ARG A 358 13.55 0.35 14.55
N PRO A 359 12.37 0.39 15.19
CA PRO A 359 11.76 -0.81 15.74
C PRO A 359 11.62 -1.89 14.68
N PHE A 360 11.80 -3.14 15.03
CA PHE A 360 11.54 -4.27 14.15
C PHE A 360 10.03 -4.42 13.97
N LYS A 361 9.51 -4.15 12.78
CA LYS A 361 8.11 -4.28 12.46
C LYS A 361 7.92 -5.23 11.28
N LEU A 362 7.09 -6.22 11.47
CA LEU A 362 6.70 -7.23 10.49
C LEU A 362 5.19 -7.45 10.57
N PHE A 363 4.56 -7.66 9.45
CA PHE A 363 3.16 -8.03 9.35
C PHE A 363 3.03 -9.35 8.60
N PHE A 364 2.47 -10.35 9.26
CA PHE A 364 2.12 -11.64 8.68
C PHE A 364 0.64 -11.64 8.31
N TRP A 365 0.31 -12.10 7.10
CA TRP A 365 -1.05 -12.21 6.61
C TRP A 365 -1.30 -13.58 5.99
N LYS A 366 -2.45 -14.18 6.30
CA LYS A 366 -2.89 -15.46 5.73
C LYS A 366 -4.42 -15.55 5.76
N ASP A 367 -5.05 -15.93 4.65
CA ASP A 367 -6.49 -16.24 4.53
C ASP A 367 -7.43 -15.20 5.15
N GLY A 368 -7.11 -13.91 4.97
CA GLY A 368 -7.88 -12.80 5.53
C GLY A 368 -7.49 -12.39 6.95
N TYR A 369 -6.65 -13.17 7.62
CA TYR A 369 -6.15 -12.87 8.96
C TYR A 369 -4.77 -12.22 8.90
N GLY A 370 -4.60 -11.08 9.60
CA GLY A 370 -3.35 -10.35 9.69
C GLY A 370 -2.85 -10.21 11.12
N ARG A 371 -1.54 -10.26 11.34
CA ARG A 371 -0.91 -10.08 12.64
C ARG A 371 0.39 -9.28 12.55
N ASN A 372 0.50 -8.28 13.43
CA ASN A 372 1.75 -7.55 13.63
C ASN A 372 2.66 -8.32 14.57
N VAL A 373 3.91 -8.51 14.16
CA VAL A 373 4.95 -9.15 14.96
C VAL A 373 5.98 -8.08 15.33
N GLU A 374 6.17 -7.91 16.61
CA GLU A 374 7.16 -6.99 17.20
C GLU A 374 8.10 -7.79 18.10
N LEU A 375 9.41 -7.65 17.90
CA LEU A 375 10.41 -8.32 18.71
C LEU A 375 11.10 -7.30 19.61
N ALA A 376 11.02 -7.51 20.92
CA ALA A 376 11.67 -6.64 21.90
C ALA A 376 13.17 -6.59 21.67
N GLY A 377 13.73 -5.38 21.54
CA GLY A 377 15.16 -5.17 21.30
C GLY A 377 15.63 -5.44 19.87
N ALA A 378 14.81 -6.02 19.00
CA ALA A 378 15.13 -6.19 17.59
C ALA A 378 14.95 -4.86 16.81
N LYS A 379 15.75 -4.67 15.78
CA LYS A 379 15.77 -3.45 14.96
C LYS A 379 15.83 -3.79 13.48
N ASN A 380 15.32 -2.87 12.65
CA ASN A 380 15.50 -2.84 11.20
C ASN A 380 15.17 -4.16 10.51
N ALA A 381 13.87 -4.53 10.45
CA ALA A 381 13.40 -5.62 9.60
C ALA A 381 13.61 -5.23 8.12
N GLY A 382 14.29 -6.07 7.36
CA GLY A 382 14.64 -5.84 5.95
C GLY A 382 14.12 -6.94 5.03
N GLU A 383 14.97 -7.46 4.15
CA GLU A 383 14.62 -8.47 3.16
C GLU A 383 14.10 -9.77 3.79
N VAL A 384 13.10 -10.35 3.19
CA VAL A 384 12.48 -11.62 3.61
C VAL A 384 12.92 -12.74 2.65
N VAL A 385 13.44 -13.82 3.22
CA VAL A 385 13.91 -15.01 2.49
C VAL A 385 13.03 -16.20 2.86
N VAL A 386 12.33 -16.76 1.89
CA VAL A 386 11.51 -17.97 2.10
C VAL A 386 12.43 -19.19 2.17
N VAL A 387 12.28 -20.01 3.22
CA VAL A 387 13.01 -21.26 3.42
C VAL A 387 12.14 -22.46 3.05
N ASP A 388 10.91 -22.49 3.53
CA ASP A 388 9.93 -23.51 3.24
C ASP A 388 8.53 -22.88 3.18
N ALA A 389 7.97 -22.84 1.99
CA ALA A 389 6.66 -22.24 1.79
C ALA A 389 5.51 -23.08 2.37
N GLN A 390 5.66 -24.41 2.50
CA GLN A 390 4.63 -25.29 3.05
C GLN A 390 4.55 -25.18 4.58
N GLU A 391 5.71 -25.07 5.22
CA GLU A 391 5.80 -24.88 6.67
C GLU A 391 5.73 -23.40 7.09
N GLU A 392 5.55 -22.46 6.14
CA GLU A 392 5.57 -21.00 6.36
C GLU A 392 6.84 -20.54 7.09
N ARG A 393 7.96 -21.17 6.74
CA ARG A 393 9.24 -20.91 7.34
C ARG A 393 10.04 -19.91 6.52
N TYR A 394 10.49 -18.83 7.16
CA TYR A 394 11.20 -17.75 6.49
C TYR A 394 12.20 -17.07 7.41
N LEU A 395 13.09 -16.31 6.79
CA LEU A 395 14.11 -15.51 7.45
C LEU A 395 13.88 -14.04 7.15
N VAL A 396 14.15 -13.19 8.13
CA VAL A 396 14.16 -11.74 7.97
C VAL A 396 15.58 -11.24 8.22
N CYS A 397 16.19 -10.69 7.18
CA CYS A 397 17.50 -10.06 7.27
C CYS A 397 17.38 -8.69 7.97
N SER A 398 18.35 -8.34 8.81
CA SER A 398 18.38 -7.08 9.54
C SER A 398 19.72 -6.35 9.35
N ASP A 399 19.66 -5.03 9.18
CA ASP A 399 20.86 -4.18 9.11
C ASP A 399 21.57 -4.01 10.48
N ILE A 400 20.99 -4.51 11.56
CA ILE A 400 21.57 -4.34 12.91
C ILE A 400 21.64 -5.68 13.64
N GLY A 401 20.61 -6.50 13.53
CA GLY A 401 20.39 -7.65 14.42
C GLY A 401 20.77 -9.01 13.84
N GLY A 402 21.32 -9.09 12.64
CA GLY A 402 21.61 -10.37 11.96
C GLY A 402 20.40 -10.91 11.20
N VAL A 403 20.07 -12.18 11.41
CA VAL A 403 18.98 -12.89 10.74
C VAL A 403 17.99 -13.42 11.77
N TYR A 404 16.72 -13.16 11.58
CA TYR A 404 15.64 -13.69 12.41
C TYR A 404 14.85 -14.74 11.65
N GLU A 405 14.66 -15.91 12.24
CA GLU A 405 13.89 -17.02 11.68
C GLU A 405 12.49 -17.05 12.28
N PHE A 406 11.49 -17.28 11.40
CA PHE A 406 10.08 -17.37 11.75
C PHE A 406 9.43 -18.60 11.15
N ARG A 407 8.35 -19.03 11.82
CA ARG A 407 7.36 -19.97 11.29
C ARG A 407 5.96 -19.34 11.47
N GLY A 408 5.31 -18.99 10.36
CA GLY A 408 4.11 -18.15 10.42
C GLY A 408 4.39 -16.82 11.11
N ASP A 409 3.61 -16.48 12.14
CA ASP A 409 3.79 -15.27 12.94
C ASP A 409 4.71 -15.46 14.18
N MET A 410 5.29 -16.65 14.36
CA MET A 410 6.08 -17.01 15.53
C MET A 410 7.58 -16.93 15.27
N PRO A 411 8.36 -16.18 16.08
CA PRO A 411 9.81 -16.20 16.00
C PRO A 411 10.36 -17.56 16.50
N VAL A 412 11.32 -18.12 15.76
CA VAL A 412 11.94 -19.43 16.04
C VAL A 412 13.36 -19.28 16.55
N ALA A 413 14.16 -18.47 15.85
CA ALA A 413 15.57 -18.30 16.17
C ALA A 413 16.10 -16.92 15.73
N ARG A 414 17.25 -16.55 16.27
CA ARG A 414 18.05 -15.42 15.80
C ARG A 414 19.47 -15.89 15.57
N TYR A 415 20.05 -15.45 14.47
CA TYR A 415 21.43 -15.72 14.09
C TYR A 415 22.22 -14.42 14.02
N ASP A 416 23.31 -14.35 14.79
CA ASP A 416 24.22 -13.22 14.87
C ASP A 416 25.66 -13.69 15.03
N ASP A 417 26.60 -12.83 15.41
CA ASP A 417 28.00 -13.15 15.63
C ASP A 417 28.26 -14.06 16.83
N GLY A 418 27.29 -14.21 17.73
CA GLY A 418 27.40 -15.11 18.90
C GLY A 418 27.12 -16.58 18.60
N ASN A 419 26.40 -16.89 17.52
CA ASN A 419 25.94 -18.26 17.25
C ASN A 419 26.01 -18.69 15.76
N SER A 420 26.69 -17.92 14.93
CA SER A 420 26.82 -18.18 13.48
C SER A 420 28.19 -17.70 12.97
N ALA A 421 28.43 -17.79 11.65
CA ALA A 421 29.59 -17.17 11.00
C ALA A 421 29.36 -15.72 10.57
N LEU A 422 28.22 -15.12 10.95
CA LEU A 422 27.98 -13.71 10.77
C LEU A 422 28.94 -12.90 11.66
N MET A 423 29.30 -11.71 11.21
CA MET A 423 30.19 -10.82 11.98
C MET A 423 29.51 -9.47 12.23
N SER A 424 29.77 -8.94 13.41
CA SER A 424 29.38 -7.59 13.81
C SER A 424 30.51 -6.60 13.60
N GLN A 425 30.14 -5.36 13.25
CA GLN A 425 31.03 -4.21 13.26
C GLN A 425 30.36 -3.05 14.00
N GLY A 426 31.00 -2.55 15.05
CA GLY A 426 30.43 -1.52 15.91
C GLY A 426 29.12 -1.97 16.60
N GLY A 427 29.04 -3.25 16.99
CA GLY A 427 27.86 -3.84 17.63
C GLY A 427 26.68 -4.10 16.69
N LYS A 428 26.87 -4.00 15.36
CA LYS A 428 25.82 -4.22 14.36
C LYS A 428 26.18 -5.38 13.44
N THR A 429 25.34 -6.42 13.44
CA THR A 429 25.43 -7.55 12.52
C THR A 429 24.58 -7.25 11.29
N ARG A 430 25.21 -6.66 10.26
CA ARG A 430 24.48 -6.17 9.05
C ARG A 430 24.33 -7.27 8.04
N VAL A 431 23.13 -7.80 7.90
CA VAL A 431 22.75 -8.75 6.83
C VAL A 431 21.76 -8.06 5.92
N TRP A 432 22.17 -7.82 4.67
CA TRP A 432 21.35 -7.02 3.75
C TRP A 432 20.46 -7.85 2.84
N SER A 433 20.97 -9.02 2.41
CA SER A 433 20.22 -9.90 1.50
C SER A 433 20.62 -11.35 1.70
N GLY A 434 19.79 -12.26 1.18
CA GLY A 434 20.05 -13.69 1.25
C GLY A 434 19.15 -14.50 0.34
N ILE A 435 19.40 -15.80 0.32
CA ILE A 435 18.60 -16.81 -0.37
C ILE A 435 18.72 -18.14 0.36
N ALA A 436 17.62 -18.91 0.38
CA ALA A 436 17.65 -20.33 0.73
C ALA A 436 17.57 -21.12 -0.58
N LEU A 437 18.54 -22.02 -0.81
CA LEU A 437 18.61 -22.84 -2.01
C LEU A 437 17.83 -24.15 -1.82
N THR A 438 17.47 -24.76 -2.91
CA THR A 438 16.75 -26.06 -2.95
C THR A 438 17.56 -27.21 -2.34
N ASP A 439 18.88 -27.09 -2.25
CA ASP A 439 19.75 -28.07 -1.57
C ASP A 439 19.71 -27.95 -0.04
N GLY A 440 18.95 -27.00 0.51
CA GLY A 440 18.81 -26.72 1.94
C GLY A 440 19.86 -25.79 2.52
N SER A 441 20.79 -25.27 1.73
CA SER A 441 21.77 -24.28 2.17
C SER A 441 21.17 -22.85 2.13
N TRP A 442 21.63 -21.99 3.06
CA TRP A 442 21.27 -20.58 3.13
C TRP A 442 22.50 -19.73 2.85
N TRP A 443 22.33 -18.74 2.00
CA TRP A 443 23.41 -17.86 1.55
C TRP A 443 23.05 -16.41 1.87
N PHE A 444 23.98 -15.68 2.50
CA PHE A 444 23.76 -14.31 2.94
C PHE A 444 24.88 -13.38 2.53
N TYR A 445 24.56 -12.11 2.32
CA TYR A 445 25.52 -11.03 2.28
C TYR A 445 25.57 -10.30 3.63
N ASN A 446 26.66 -10.51 4.39
CA ASN A 446 26.91 -9.85 5.67
C ASN A 446 27.81 -8.64 5.47
N ALA A 447 27.23 -7.44 5.38
CA ALA A 447 27.93 -6.20 5.05
C ALA A 447 28.99 -5.80 6.07
N SER A 448 28.88 -6.25 7.33
CA SER A 448 29.87 -6.00 8.39
C SER A 448 31.10 -6.89 8.31
N ASN A 449 31.07 -7.97 7.52
CA ASN A 449 32.11 -9.00 7.52
C ASN A 449 33.16 -8.72 6.46
N VAL A 450 34.43 -8.94 6.76
CA VAL A 450 35.54 -8.92 5.78
C VAL A 450 35.44 -10.08 4.78
N ARG A 451 34.76 -11.17 5.18
CA ARG A 451 34.36 -12.31 4.34
C ARG A 451 32.82 -12.31 4.20
N PRO A 452 32.24 -11.44 3.39
CA PRO A 452 30.83 -11.10 3.46
C PRO A 452 29.87 -12.14 2.90
N LEU A 453 30.36 -13.16 2.18
CA LEU A 453 29.51 -14.26 1.74
C LEU A 453 29.43 -15.31 2.85
N VAL A 454 28.32 -15.32 3.58
CA VAL A 454 28.11 -16.23 4.70
C VAL A 454 27.15 -17.32 4.30
N VAL A 455 27.50 -18.57 4.59
CA VAL A 455 26.72 -19.75 4.19
C VAL A 455 26.45 -20.61 5.42
N ARG A 456 25.19 -21.02 5.54
CA ARG A 456 24.76 -22.13 6.39
C ARG A 456 24.46 -23.32 5.47
N ASP A 457 25.26 -24.41 5.61
CA ASP A 457 25.05 -25.60 4.77
C ASP A 457 23.78 -26.37 5.18
N ALA A 458 23.38 -27.35 4.39
CA ALA A 458 22.21 -28.20 4.65
C ALA A 458 22.30 -28.98 5.98
N GLN A 459 23.51 -29.17 6.52
CA GLN A 459 23.76 -29.79 7.82
C GLN A 459 23.74 -28.80 8.99
N GLY A 460 23.47 -27.51 8.71
CA GLY A 460 23.38 -26.46 9.71
C GLY A 460 24.72 -25.84 10.12
N ARG A 461 25.83 -26.15 9.45
CA ARG A 461 27.16 -25.60 9.76
C ARG A 461 27.33 -24.24 9.05
N TRP A 462 27.83 -23.28 9.80
CA TRP A 462 28.08 -21.94 9.33
C TRP A 462 29.50 -21.73 8.86
N SER A 463 29.70 -21.04 7.75
CA SER A 463 31.01 -20.67 7.18
C SER A 463 30.93 -19.30 6.52
N SER A 464 32.06 -18.58 6.49
CA SER A 464 32.17 -17.29 5.79
C SER A 464 33.26 -17.33 4.74
N TYR A 465 33.02 -16.73 3.59
CA TYR A 465 33.90 -16.73 2.43
C TYR A 465 34.19 -15.29 1.97
N PRO A 466 35.37 -15.03 1.38
CA PRO A 466 35.62 -13.75 0.74
C PRO A 466 34.64 -13.56 -0.41
N TRP A 467 34.30 -12.31 -0.67
CA TRP A 467 33.51 -12.00 -1.87
C TRP A 467 34.34 -12.32 -3.12
N PRO A 468 33.79 -13.04 -4.10
CA PRO A 468 34.58 -13.51 -5.25
C PRO A 468 35.08 -12.41 -6.17
N ASP A 469 34.63 -11.19 -6.01
CA ASP A 469 35.01 -10.02 -6.81
C ASP A 469 35.10 -8.75 -5.95
N SER A 470 34.97 -7.55 -6.53
CA SER A 470 34.89 -6.30 -5.77
C SER A 470 33.64 -6.32 -4.87
N ARG A 471 33.86 -5.98 -3.60
CA ARG A 471 32.81 -6.01 -2.57
C ARG A 471 31.62 -5.10 -2.95
N PRO A 472 30.37 -5.56 -2.87
CA PRO A 472 29.20 -4.71 -3.07
C PRO A 472 29.12 -3.60 -2.03
N THR A 473 28.72 -2.42 -2.48
CA THR A 473 28.39 -1.26 -1.61
C THR A 473 26.88 -1.15 -1.36
N LEU A 474 26.08 -1.93 -2.07
CA LEU A 474 24.63 -2.08 -1.95
C LEU A 474 24.27 -3.57 -1.91
N PRO A 475 23.10 -4.01 -1.44
CA PRO A 475 22.71 -5.42 -1.42
C PRO A 475 22.81 -6.08 -2.77
N PRO A 476 23.50 -7.19 -2.89
CA PRO A 476 23.41 -8.04 -4.08
C PRO A 476 22.05 -8.72 -4.17
N SER A 477 21.62 -9.02 -5.37
CA SER A 477 20.42 -9.83 -5.63
C SER A 477 20.82 -11.26 -5.94
N PHE A 478 20.08 -12.22 -5.36
CA PHE A 478 20.31 -13.65 -5.49
C PHE A 478 19.18 -14.32 -6.25
N ALA A 479 19.50 -15.36 -7.05
CA ALA A 479 18.54 -16.28 -7.65
C ALA A 479 19.16 -17.66 -7.82
N GLU A 480 18.36 -18.73 -7.80
CA GLU A 480 18.76 -20.09 -8.07
C GLU A 480 18.24 -20.52 -9.45
N ASP A 481 19.07 -21.19 -10.27
CA ASP A 481 18.62 -21.77 -11.53
C ASP A 481 18.13 -23.23 -11.35
N ARG A 482 17.51 -23.79 -12.40
CA ARG A 482 17.02 -25.18 -12.36
C ARG A 482 18.11 -26.22 -12.10
N GLY A 483 19.36 -25.91 -12.38
CA GLY A 483 20.50 -26.75 -12.11
C GLY A 483 21.00 -26.67 -10.67
N GLY A 484 20.42 -25.79 -9.85
CA GLY A 484 20.83 -25.53 -8.47
C GLY A 484 22.03 -24.61 -8.36
N ALA A 485 22.40 -23.88 -9.41
CA ALA A 485 23.46 -22.89 -9.34
C ALA A 485 22.91 -21.54 -8.85
N LEU A 486 23.71 -20.89 -8.03
CA LEU A 486 23.42 -19.57 -7.47
C LEU A 486 23.87 -18.46 -8.42
N TRP A 487 22.96 -17.60 -8.81
CA TRP A 487 23.22 -16.39 -9.57
C TRP A 487 23.24 -15.18 -8.63
N ILE A 488 24.24 -14.33 -8.79
CA ILE A 488 24.41 -13.13 -7.96
C ILE A 488 24.59 -11.91 -8.87
N GLY A 489 23.65 -10.99 -8.81
CA GLY A 489 23.73 -9.67 -9.44
C GLY A 489 24.34 -8.64 -8.49
N HIS A 490 25.33 -7.90 -8.98
CA HIS A 490 26.01 -6.88 -8.19
C HIS A 490 25.38 -5.51 -8.41
N THR A 491 24.72 -4.97 -7.41
CA THR A 491 23.92 -3.73 -7.48
C THR A 491 24.72 -2.43 -7.63
N ALA A 492 26.03 -2.46 -7.42
CA ALA A 492 26.91 -1.30 -7.62
C ALA A 492 27.82 -1.45 -8.87
N SER A 493 27.61 -2.49 -9.65
CA SER A 493 28.35 -2.74 -10.88
C SER A 493 27.53 -3.60 -11.84
N ASN A 494 27.98 -3.72 -13.07
CA ASN A 494 27.41 -4.61 -14.10
C ASN A 494 27.86 -6.07 -13.98
N LYS A 495 28.34 -6.49 -12.81
CA LYS A 495 28.89 -7.83 -12.63
C LYS A 495 27.81 -8.83 -12.27
N LEU A 496 27.78 -9.92 -13.02
CA LEU A 496 26.95 -11.08 -12.81
C LEU A 496 27.85 -12.27 -12.51
N MET A 497 27.57 -12.99 -11.44
CA MET A 497 28.31 -14.19 -11.04
C MET A 497 27.36 -15.39 -11.03
N ARG A 498 27.87 -16.53 -11.50
CA ARG A 498 27.27 -17.84 -11.33
C ARG A 498 28.16 -18.67 -10.43
N ILE A 499 27.60 -19.26 -9.37
CA ILE A 499 28.30 -20.10 -8.41
C ILE A 499 27.69 -21.49 -8.45
N ASP A 500 28.52 -22.53 -8.61
CA ASP A 500 28.14 -23.89 -8.29
C ASP A 500 28.29 -24.09 -6.77
N PRO A 501 27.21 -24.23 -5.98
CA PRO A 501 27.28 -24.29 -4.53
C PRO A 501 28.10 -25.46 -4.00
N LYS A 502 27.99 -26.63 -4.65
CA LYS A 502 28.67 -27.86 -4.21
C LYS A 502 30.19 -27.73 -4.41
N GLU A 503 30.61 -27.29 -5.58
CA GLU A 503 32.04 -27.09 -5.87
C GLU A 503 32.63 -25.96 -5.03
N PHE A 504 31.90 -24.86 -4.87
CA PHE A 504 32.30 -23.72 -4.07
C PHE A 504 32.55 -24.12 -2.60
N LEU A 505 31.61 -24.81 -1.99
CA LEU A 505 31.75 -25.26 -0.60
C LEU A 505 32.87 -26.30 -0.44
N ARG A 506 32.99 -27.27 -1.37
CA ARG A 506 34.06 -28.28 -1.35
C ARG A 506 35.45 -27.68 -1.46
N SER A 507 35.60 -26.62 -2.25
CA SER A 507 36.90 -25.95 -2.47
C SER A 507 37.25 -24.92 -1.39
N GLY A 508 36.37 -24.68 -0.41
CA GLY A 508 36.56 -23.62 0.56
C GLY A 508 36.40 -22.20 -0.05
N GLY A 509 35.64 -22.08 -1.12
CA GLY A 509 35.37 -20.80 -1.79
C GLY A 509 36.40 -20.39 -2.86
N THR A 510 37.28 -21.30 -3.27
CA THR A 510 38.36 -21.00 -4.24
C THR A 510 38.01 -21.36 -5.70
N SER A 511 37.00 -22.23 -5.91
CA SER A 511 36.52 -22.62 -7.25
C SER A 511 34.99 -22.67 -7.30
N GLY A 512 34.45 -22.99 -8.47
CA GLY A 512 33.00 -23.01 -8.68
C GLY A 512 32.37 -21.64 -8.95
N VAL A 513 33.17 -20.59 -9.19
CA VAL A 513 32.70 -19.23 -9.48
C VAL A 513 32.99 -18.87 -10.93
N GLU A 514 31.95 -18.53 -11.66
CA GLU A 514 32.03 -18.03 -13.03
C GLU A 514 31.57 -16.57 -13.09
N ARG A 515 32.34 -15.72 -13.78
CA ARG A 515 31.94 -14.34 -14.06
C ARG A 515 31.31 -14.28 -15.44
N LYS A 516 30.11 -13.73 -15.53
CA LYS A 516 29.39 -13.57 -16.80
C LYS A 516 29.42 -12.10 -17.21
N GLY A 517 29.68 -11.84 -18.48
CA GLY A 517 29.57 -10.49 -19.05
C GLY A 517 28.11 -10.03 -18.99
N ALA A 518 27.88 -8.84 -18.45
CA ALA A 518 26.65 -8.09 -18.62
C ALA A 518 26.97 -6.74 -19.28
N ASP A 519 26.01 -6.03 -19.80
CA ASP A 519 26.25 -4.77 -20.50
C ASP A 519 27.08 -3.79 -19.67
N ARG A 520 28.09 -3.17 -20.26
CA ARG A 520 29.17 -2.45 -19.57
C ARG A 520 28.75 -1.15 -18.88
N ARG A 521 27.49 -0.75 -18.94
CA ARG A 521 27.05 0.59 -18.52
C ARG A 521 26.03 0.64 -17.39
N VAL A 522 25.58 -0.50 -16.84
CA VAL A 522 24.37 -0.53 -16.05
C VAL A 522 24.47 -1.44 -14.83
N PHE A 523 23.94 -0.98 -13.70
CA PHE A 523 23.92 -1.73 -12.44
C PHE A 523 22.80 -2.78 -12.44
N ILE A 524 23.11 -4.03 -12.05
CA ILE A 524 22.11 -5.09 -11.91
C ILE A 524 21.41 -4.94 -10.56
N ARG A 525 20.15 -4.53 -10.58
CA ARG A 525 19.35 -4.31 -9.37
C ARG A 525 18.68 -5.59 -8.89
N ARG A 526 18.18 -6.41 -9.82
CA ARG A 526 17.48 -7.68 -9.51
C ARG A 526 17.89 -8.77 -10.48
N VAL A 527 17.96 -9.98 -9.95
CA VAL A 527 18.17 -11.23 -10.70
C VAL A 527 17.03 -12.17 -10.35
N ARG A 528 16.41 -12.78 -11.36
CA ARG A 528 15.39 -13.82 -11.20
C ARG A 528 15.57 -14.90 -12.26
N VAL A 529 15.13 -16.11 -11.93
CA VAL A 529 15.07 -17.22 -12.90
C VAL A 529 13.61 -17.68 -12.98
N SER A 530 13.07 -17.72 -14.21
CA SER A 530 11.71 -18.17 -14.44
C SER A 530 11.58 -19.70 -14.47
N GLY A 531 10.34 -20.19 -14.34
CA GLY A 531 10.05 -21.61 -14.41
C GLY A 531 10.44 -22.28 -15.72
N ASP A 532 10.59 -21.54 -16.81
CA ASP A 532 11.10 -21.99 -18.11
C ASP A 532 12.63 -21.81 -18.29
N ASP A 533 13.35 -21.60 -17.18
CA ASP A 533 14.81 -21.48 -17.09
C ASP A 533 15.39 -20.23 -17.81
N ARG A 534 14.62 -19.14 -17.89
CA ARG A 534 15.14 -17.85 -18.34
C ARG A 534 15.75 -17.09 -17.17
N LEU A 535 16.96 -16.56 -17.38
CA LEU A 535 17.60 -15.65 -16.43
C LEU A 535 17.22 -14.21 -16.76
N TRP A 536 16.53 -13.55 -15.83
CA TRP A 536 16.07 -12.17 -15.96
C TRP A 536 16.90 -11.23 -15.11
N LEU A 537 17.37 -10.14 -15.71
CA LEU A 537 18.15 -9.09 -15.06
C LEU A 537 17.41 -7.77 -15.14
N GLY A 538 17.10 -7.19 -13.97
CA GLY A 538 16.57 -5.83 -13.85
C GLY A 538 17.71 -4.84 -13.64
N TYR A 539 17.81 -3.85 -14.51
CA TYR A 539 18.84 -2.80 -14.43
C TYR A 539 18.27 -1.53 -13.79
N GLY A 540 19.10 -0.84 -13.03
CA GLY A 540 18.69 0.39 -12.36
C GLY A 540 18.15 1.46 -13.31
N ASN A 541 18.69 1.57 -14.53
CA ASN A 541 18.42 2.72 -15.40
C ASN A 541 18.03 2.38 -16.84
N HIS A 542 17.98 1.10 -17.25
CA HIS A 542 17.84 0.75 -18.68
C HIS A 542 16.89 -0.41 -18.97
N GLY A 543 16.02 -0.79 -18.05
CA GLY A 543 15.01 -1.81 -18.28
C GLY A 543 15.43 -3.22 -17.88
N VAL A 544 14.91 -4.23 -18.58
CA VAL A 544 15.11 -5.64 -18.27
C VAL A 544 15.71 -6.36 -19.46
N VAL A 545 16.65 -7.25 -19.20
CA VAL A 545 17.19 -8.17 -20.19
C VAL A 545 17.01 -9.62 -19.73
N PHE A 546 17.08 -10.56 -20.66
CA PHE A 546 17.05 -11.98 -20.31
C PHE A 546 18.02 -12.79 -21.15
N ALA A 547 18.41 -13.95 -20.60
CA ALA A 547 19.11 -15.01 -21.31
C ALA A 547 18.33 -16.31 -21.19
N MET A 548 18.27 -17.09 -22.27
CA MET A 548 17.63 -18.40 -22.30
C MET A 548 18.52 -19.47 -21.69
N GLY A 549 17.93 -20.43 -21.00
CA GLY A 549 18.62 -21.61 -20.50
C GLY A 549 19.67 -21.30 -19.44
N ALA A 550 19.27 -20.62 -18.33
CA ALA A 550 20.15 -20.21 -17.24
C ALA A 550 21.03 -21.37 -16.73
N SER A 551 20.45 -22.57 -16.52
CA SER A 551 21.17 -23.76 -16.08
C SER A 551 22.22 -24.25 -17.09
N GLY A 552 21.99 -24.00 -18.37
CA GLY A 552 22.89 -24.38 -19.48
C GLY A 552 24.05 -23.41 -19.71
N LEU A 553 24.17 -22.32 -18.96
CA LEU A 553 25.23 -21.31 -19.12
C LEU A 553 26.54 -21.65 -18.38
N ALA A 554 26.63 -22.82 -17.76
CA ALA A 554 27.89 -23.30 -17.15
C ALA A 554 28.99 -23.38 -18.20
N GLY A 555 30.14 -22.76 -17.92
CA GLY A 555 31.30 -22.73 -18.84
C GLY A 555 31.12 -21.99 -20.17
N LYS A 556 29.97 -21.30 -20.37
CA LYS A 556 29.66 -20.57 -21.60
C LYS A 556 29.48 -19.07 -21.34
N GLU A 557 29.72 -18.27 -22.38
CA GLU A 557 29.35 -16.85 -22.36
C GLU A 557 27.82 -16.69 -22.43
N ALA A 558 27.26 -15.75 -21.67
CA ALA A 558 25.86 -15.46 -21.72
C ALA A 558 25.55 -14.45 -22.82
N SER A 559 24.67 -14.82 -23.75
CA SER A 559 24.09 -13.88 -24.71
C SER A 559 22.77 -13.38 -24.17
N PHE A 560 22.66 -12.09 -23.97
CA PHE A 560 21.44 -11.43 -23.43
C PHE A 560 20.69 -10.78 -24.59
N SER A 561 19.39 -11.09 -24.67
CA SER A 561 18.47 -10.35 -25.50
C SER A 561 17.95 -9.16 -24.70
N THR A 562 18.18 -7.96 -25.22
CA THR A 562 17.76 -6.73 -24.55
C THR A 562 16.30 -6.47 -24.85
N TYR A 563 15.47 -6.44 -23.80
CA TYR A 563 14.18 -5.79 -23.86
C TYR A 563 14.37 -4.32 -23.52
N LEU A 564 14.35 -3.51 -24.54
CA LEU A 564 14.13 -2.08 -24.33
C LEU A 564 12.65 -1.90 -24.05
N PHE A 565 12.32 -1.47 -22.83
CA PHE A 565 10.97 -1.04 -22.44
C PHE A 565 10.46 0.17 -23.22
N LEU A 566 11.22 0.69 -24.11
CA LEU A 566 11.03 1.96 -24.77
C LEU A 566 10.17 1.77 -26.03
N ASN A 567 8.84 1.64 -25.84
CA ASN A 567 7.97 2.23 -26.84
C ASN A 567 7.89 3.76 -26.54
N SER A 568 7.51 4.55 -27.53
CA SER A 568 7.47 6.01 -27.44
C SER A 568 6.61 6.56 -26.29
N GLU A 569 5.64 5.80 -25.78
CA GLU A 569 4.82 6.16 -24.61
C GLU A 569 5.58 5.99 -23.30
N MET A 570 6.37 4.95 -23.16
CA MET A 570 7.23 4.75 -21.99
C MET A 570 8.39 5.72 -21.98
N GLU A 571 8.99 6.01 -23.13
CA GLU A 571 10.02 7.04 -23.27
C GLU A 571 9.53 8.40 -22.80
N SER A 572 8.30 8.79 -23.13
CA SER A 572 7.71 10.05 -22.65
C SER A 572 7.39 10.06 -21.15
N MET A 573 7.06 8.91 -20.56
CA MET A 573 6.87 8.76 -19.11
C MET A 573 8.19 8.70 -18.33
N LEU A 574 9.25 8.21 -18.97
CA LEU A 574 10.60 8.05 -18.43
C LEU A 574 11.46 9.31 -18.55
N THR A 575 11.20 10.17 -19.53
CA THR A 575 11.91 11.43 -19.80
C THR A 575 11.40 12.63 -19.01
N THR A 576 10.50 12.42 -18.00
CA THR A 576 10.16 13.52 -17.08
C THR A 576 11.41 14.02 -16.33
N PRO A 577 11.50 15.34 -16.02
CA PRO A 577 12.72 15.98 -15.51
C PRO A 577 13.27 15.47 -14.17
N MET A 578 12.72 14.42 -13.59
CA MET A 578 13.06 13.91 -12.26
C MET A 578 13.84 12.58 -12.24
N GLY A 579 14.45 12.17 -13.34
CA GLY A 579 15.42 11.04 -13.37
C GLY A 579 14.82 9.68 -13.73
N ASP A 580 15.71 8.75 -14.11
CA ASP A 580 15.43 7.44 -14.67
C ASP A 580 14.55 6.54 -13.77
N PRO A 581 13.63 5.72 -14.32
CA PRO A 581 12.87 4.74 -13.57
C PRO A 581 13.79 3.58 -13.17
N ALA A 582 14.31 3.62 -11.97
CA ALA A 582 15.04 2.48 -11.44
C ALA A 582 14.09 1.30 -11.22
N ILE A 583 14.46 0.12 -11.67
CA ILE A 583 13.78 -1.12 -11.32
C ILE A 583 14.10 -1.43 -9.86
N GLU A 584 13.08 -1.52 -9.04
CA GLU A 584 13.20 -1.87 -7.63
C GLU A 584 13.01 -3.35 -7.40
N ASP A 585 12.04 -3.98 -8.08
CA ASP A 585 11.82 -5.41 -7.98
C ASP A 585 11.32 -6.03 -9.29
N LEU A 586 11.64 -7.31 -9.46
CA LEU A 586 11.17 -8.18 -10.53
C LEU A 586 10.52 -9.41 -9.92
N LEU A 587 9.37 -9.78 -10.44
CA LEU A 587 8.68 -11.00 -10.06
C LEU A 587 8.25 -11.77 -11.31
N ILE A 588 8.46 -13.06 -11.31
CA ILE A 588 7.99 -13.97 -12.35
C ILE A 588 6.69 -14.60 -11.85
N ASP A 589 5.62 -14.45 -12.62
CA ASP A 589 4.35 -15.04 -12.27
C ASP A 589 4.28 -16.54 -12.63
N HIS A 590 3.20 -17.19 -12.23
CA HIS A 590 3.00 -18.62 -12.45
C HIS A 590 2.89 -19.02 -13.94
N GLY A 591 2.66 -18.03 -14.82
CA GLY A 591 2.66 -18.20 -16.27
C GLY A 591 3.98 -17.80 -16.94
N ASN A 592 5.04 -17.61 -16.16
CA ASN A 592 6.36 -17.13 -16.60
C ASN A 592 6.36 -15.70 -17.18
N ASN A 593 5.30 -14.89 -16.96
CA ASN A 593 5.33 -13.48 -17.30
C ASN A 593 6.08 -12.70 -16.22
N VAL A 594 6.53 -11.49 -16.55
CA VAL A 594 7.35 -10.67 -15.68
C VAL A 594 6.58 -9.45 -15.20
N TRP A 595 6.54 -9.29 -13.91
CA TRP A 595 6.04 -8.09 -13.25
C TRP A 595 7.21 -7.25 -12.76
N ILE A 596 7.17 -5.95 -13.01
CA ILE A 596 8.28 -5.04 -12.78
C ILE A 596 7.80 -3.88 -11.93
N ALA A 597 8.31 -3.78 -10.71
CA ALA A 597 8.12 -2.63 -9.85
C ALA A 597 9.20 -1.58 -10.12
N MET A 598 8.80 -0.34 -10.34
CA MET A 598 9.70 0.77 -10.63
C MET A 598 9.63 1.83 -9.54
N ALA A 599 10.77 2.44 -9.22
CA ALA A 599 10.89 3.48 -8.21
C ALA A 599 10.07 4.75 -8.52
N ARG A 600 9.72 4.99 -9.77
CA ARG A 600 8.95 6.18 -10.20
C ARG A 600 8.01 5.94 -11.37
N GLY A 601 8.04 4.77 -11.95
CA GLY A 601 7.31 4.43 -13.19
C GLY A 601 6.02 3.64 -12.94
N GLY A 602 5.76 3.19 -11.72
CA GLY A 602 4.64 2.32 -11.41
C GLY A 602 4.95 0.84 -11.64
N LEU A 603 3.95 0.05 -12.08
CA LEU A 603 4.03 -1.40 -12.25
C LEU A 603 3.85 -1.76 -13.72
N ALA A 604 4.82 -2.47 -14.31
CA ALA A 604 4.68 -3.01 -15.66
C ALA A 604 4.45 -4.53 -15.65
N HIS A 605 3.58 -5.00 -16.53
CA HIS A 605 3.35 -6.41 -16.83
C HIS A 605 3.87 -6.73 -18.21
N LEU A 606 4.90 -7.56 -18.27
CA LEU A 606 5.56 -8.01 -19.49
C LEU A 606 5.18 -9.46 -19.80
N MET A 607 4.65 -9.70 -20.98
CA MET A 607 4.39 -11.05 -21.49
C MET A 607 5.67 -11.61 -22.09
N ALA A 608 6.26 -12.60 -21.42
CA ALA A 608 7.57 -13.13 -21.77
C ALA A 608 7.62 -13.80 -23.17
N GLU A 609 6.56 -14.51 -23.55
CA GLU A 609 6.49 -15.15 -24.88
C GLU A 609 6.38 -14.15 -26.03
N GLN A 610 5.61 -13.08 -25.84
CA GLN A 610 5.34 -12.07 -26.88
C GLN A 610 6.39 -10.96 -26.88
N GLN A 611 7.28 -10.94 -25.88
CA GLN A 611 8.28 -9.90 -25.71
C GLN A 611 7.66 -8.49 -25.72
N ALA A 612 6.50 -8.33 -25.11
CA ALA A 612 5.73 -7.10 -25.16
C ALA A 612 5.20 -6.72 -23.77
N VAL A 613 5.19 -5.43 -23.50
CA VAL A 613 4.50 -4.89 -22.33
C VAL A 613 3.00 -4.97 -22.59
N ARG A 614 2.31 -5.78 -21.79
CA ARG A 614 0.86 -5.92 -21.85
C ARG A 614 0.16 -4.72 -21.27
N ARG A 615 0.66 -4.24 -20.13
CA ARG A 615 0.06 -3.13 -19.39
C ARG A 615 1.06 -2.42 -18.48
N LEU A 616 0.87 -1.11 -18.38
CA LEU A 616 1.55 -0.26 -17.43
C LEU A 616 0.51 0.35 -16.49
N TYR A 617 0.69 0.13 -15.19
CA TYR A 617 -0.16 0.68 -14.13
C TYR A 617 0.58 1.81 -13.43
N ASN A 618 -0.10 2.92 -13.25
CA ASN A 618 0.38 4.06 -12.49
C ASN A 618 -0.76 4.66 -11.65
N VAL A 619 -0.48 5.71 -10.90
CA VAL A 619 -1.47 6.37 -10.03
C VAL A 619 -2.61 7.06 -10.79
N ASP A 620 -2.46 7.30 -12.09
CA ASP A 620 -3.46 7.99 -12.90
C ASP A 620 -4.44 7.01 -13.58
N ASN A 621 -4.02 5.74 -13.78
CA ASN A 621 -4.81 4.73 -14.48
C ASN A 621 -5.12 3.47 -13.66
N SER A 622 -4.74 3.45 -12.39
CA SER A 622 -4.95 2.30 -11.49
C SER A 622 -5.07 2.74 -10.03
N PRO A 623 -5.57 1.86 -9.13
CA PRO A 623 -5.61 2.12 -7.69
C PRO A 623 -4.27 2.16 -6.97
N LEU A 624 -3.14 2.17 -7.66
CA LEU A 624 -1.83 2.27 -7.03
C LEU A 624 -1.75 3.51 -6.13
N PRO A 625 -1.34 3.37 -4.84
CA PRO A 625 -1.31 4.47 -3.90
C PRO A 625 -0.14 5.43 -4.11
N SER A 626 0.87 4.98 -4.86
CA SER A 626 2.11 5.70 -5.07
C SER A 626 2.78 5.34 -6.41
N ARG A 627 3.65 6.22 -6.87
CA ARG A 627 4.58 5.95 -7.97
C ARG A 627 5.81 5.18 -7.52
N PHE A 628 6.09 5.17 -6.20
CA PHE A 628 7.26 4.54 -5.61
C PHE A 628 6.91 3.12 -5.19
N LEU A 629 7.22 2.15 -6.04
CA LEU A 629 7.05 0.74 -5.75
C LEU A 629 8.39 0.17 -5.27
N HIS A 630 8.34 -0.67 -4.23
CA HIS A 630 9.54 -1.22 -3.60
C HIS A 630 9.67 -2.72 -3.79
N THR A 631 8.57 -3.46 -3.73
CA THR A 631 8.60 -4.93 -3.68
C THR A 631 7.35 -5.56 -4.25
N LEU A 632 7.49 -6.79 -4.74
CA LEU A 632 6.42 -7.63 -5.27
C LEU A 632 6.44 -8.99 -4.61
N ALA A 633 5.25 -9.55 -4.30
CA ALA A 633 5.11 -10.92 -3.86
C ALA A 633 3.83 -11.52 -4.48
N LEU A 634 3.89 -12.77 -4.94
CA LEU A 634 2.77 -13.45 -5.59
C LEU A 634 2.40 -14.70 -4.81
N THR A 635 1.14 -14.78 -4.39
CA THR A 635 0.57 -15.94 -3.73
C THR A 635 0.17 -17.03 -4.74
N GLN A 636 -0.02 -18.24 -4.25
CA GLN A 636 -0.38 -19.37 -5.11
C GLN A 636 -1.73 -19.19 -5.81
N ASP A 637 -2.67 -18.49 -5.17
CA ASP A 637 -4.00 -18.17 -5.73
C ASP A 637 -3.98 -17.07 -6.80
N GLY A 638 -2.79 -16.56 -7.16
CA GLY A 638 -2.64 -15.49 -8.15
C GLY A 638 -2.97 -14.10 -7.61
N THR A 639 -2.76 -13.85 -6.32
CA THR A 639 -2.83 -12.50 -5.75
C THR A 639 -1.45 -11.86 -5.72
N LEU A 640 -1.23 -10.83 -6.52
CA LEU A 640 -0.01 -10.03 -6.54
C LEU A 640 -0.08 -8.93 -5.48
N TRP A 641 0.83 -8.99 -4.51
CA TRP A 641 1.05 -7.96 -3.51
C TRP A 641 2.09 -6.97 -4.00
N ILE A 642 1.80 -5.69 -3.90
CA ILE A 642 2.63 -4.59 -4.38
C ILE A 642 2.89 -3.67 -3.21
N GLY A 643 4.14 -3.66 -2.74
CA GLY A 643 4.59 -2.81 -1.64
C GLY A 643 5.04 -1.45 -2.14
N THR A 644 4.60 -0.38 -1.45
CA THR A 644 4.90 1.01 -1.78
C THR A 644 5.26 1.82 -0.54
N ASP A 645 5.69 3.07 -0.70
CA ASP A 645 5.89 4.04 0.39
C ASP A 645 4.56 4.50 1.05
N ARG A 646 3.40 4.05 0.53
CA ARG A 646 2.06 4.42 1.00
C ARG A 646 1.21 3.24 1.47
N GLY A 647 1.79 2.07 1.60
CA GLY A 647 1.14 0.82 1.97
C GLY A 647 1.27 -0.23 0.88
N ALA A 648 0.60 -1.35 1.06
CA ALA A 648 0.49 -2.38 0.05
C ALA A 648 -0.90 -2.38 -0.59
N VAL A 649 -0.94 -2.76 -1.86
CA VAL A 649 -2.17 -3.12 -2.58
C VAL A 649 -2.05 -4.52 -3.15
N ARG A 650 -3.19 -5.15 -3.36
CA ARG A 650 -3.29 -6.50 -3.92
C ARG A 650 -4.02 -6.44 -5.25
N LEU A 651 -3.47 -7.11 -6.25
CA LEU A 651 -4.07 -7.24 -7.57
C LEU A 651 -4.26 -8.73 -7.89
N THR A 652 -5.47 -9.13 -8.25
CA THR A 652 -5.71 -10.48 -8.78
C THR A 652 -5.17 -10.55 -10.20
N VAL A 653 -4.22 -11.46 -10.47
CA VAL A 653 -3.60 -11.64 -11.78
C VAL A 653 -4.18 -12.85 -12.53
N ASP A 654 -3.93 -12.91 -13.84
CA ASP A 654 -4.46 -13.94 -14.73
C ASP A 654 -3.77 -15.31 -14.59
N SER A 655 -2.80 -15.46 -13.70
CA SER A 655 -2.05 -16.69 -13.45
C SER A 655 -2.25 -17.21 -12.03
N GLU A 656 -2.25 -18.52 -11.87
CA GLU A 656 -2.33 -19.24 -10.58
C GLU A 656 -1.29 -20.36 -10.59
N ALA A 657 -0.84 -20.82 -9.42
CA ALA A 657 0.07 -21.94 -9.33
C ALA A 657 -0.55 -23.21 -9.93
N ALA A 658 0.21 -23.88 -10.78
CA ALA A 658 -0.26 -25.09 -11.44
C ALA A 658 -0.38 -26.25 -10.45
N ASN A 659 -1.44 -27.02 -10.60
CA ASN A 659 -1.67 -28.25 -9.84
C ASN A 659 -0.94 -29.46 -10.47
N LYS A 660 -0.80 -30.50 -9.70
CA LYS A 660 -0.21 -31.76 -10.18
C LYS A 660 -1.18 -32.58 -11.02
N ASP A 661 -2.47 -32.44 -10.78
CA ASP A 661 -3.58 -33.16 -11.44
C ASP A 661 -4.82 -32.25 -11.56
N PHE A 662 -5.92 -32.78 -12.06
CA PHE A 662 -7.20 -32.09 -12.24
C PHE A 662 -8.22 -32.37 -11.13
N SER A 663 -7.81 -32.85 -9.96
CA SER A 663 -8.72 -33.23 -8.87
C SER A 663 -9.41 -32.00 -8.21
N SER A 664 -8.89 -30.83 -8.38
CA SER A 664 -9.35 -29.59 -7.74
C SER A 664 -9.78 -28.49 -8.72
N VAL A 665 -10.16 -28.85 -9.93
CA VAL A 665 -10.63 -27.88 -10.94
C VAL A 665 -11.90 -27.18 -10.47
N ARG A 666 -11.92 -25.87 -10.61
CA ARG A 666 -13.05 -24.99 -10.26
C ARG A 666 -13.37 -24.07 -11.41
N ILE A 667 -14.65 -23.95 -11.75
CA ILE A 667 -15.13 -23.05 -12.81
C ILE A 667 -16.10 -22.06 -12.20
N TYR A 668 -15.82 -20.77 -12.39
CA TYR A 668 -16.68 -19.74 -11.85
C TYR A 668 -16.72 -18.46 -12.74
N PRO A 669 -17.89 -17.75 -12.74
CA PRO A 669 -19.15 -18.17 -12.13
C PRO A 669 -19.75 -19.39 -12.85
N ASN A 670 -20.39 -20.25 -12.09
CA ASN A 670 -21.14 -21.38 -12.64
C ASN A 670 -22.42 -21.56 -11.80
N PRO A 671 -23.62 -21.25 -12.31
CA PRO A 671 -23.93 -20.81 -13.68
C PRO A 671 -23.51 -19.35 -13.97
N VAL A 672 -23.21 -19.09 -15.24
CA VAL A 672 -22.99 -17.73 -15.76
C VAL A 672 -24.37 -17.10 -16.00
N ARG A 673 -24.72 -16.06 -15.22
CA ARG A 673 -26.03 -15.41 -15.29
C ARG A 673 -26.06 -14.26 -16.33
N PRO A 674 -27.23 -13.84 -16.85
CA PRO A 674 -27.34 -12.80 -17.88
C PRO A 674 -26.71 -11.45 -17.51
N CYS A 675 -26.72 -11.11 -16.22
CA CYS A 675 -26.15 -9.86 -15.72
C CYS A 675 -24.61 -9.92 -15.60
N TYR A 676 -23.98 -11.08 -15.75
CA TYR A 676 -22.54 -11.23 -15.64
C TYR A 676 -21.84 -10.87 -16.96
N GLN A 677 -20.98 -9.84 -16.92
CA GLN A 677 -20.23 -9.34 -18.08
C GLN A 677 -18.73 -9.69 -18.01
N GLY A 678 -18.30 -10.41 -16.97
CA GLY A 678 -16.91 -10.79 -16.79
C GLY A 678 -16.52 -12.07 -17.52
N ALA A 679 -15.24 -12.43 -17.42
CA ALA A 679 -14.72 -13.68 -17.94
C ALA A 679 -15.06 -14.88 -17.03
N ILE A 680 -15.15 -16.06 -17.61
CA ILE A 680 -15.32 -17.34 -16.90
C ILE A 680 -13.93 -17.85 -16.57
N THR A 681 -13.64 -18.05 -15.29
CA THR A 681 -12.34 -18.51 -14.81
C THR A 681 -12.37 -20.00 -14.56
N ILE A 682 -11.31 -20.68 -14.98
CA ILE A 682 -11.07 -22.12 -14.79
C ILE A 682 -9.76 -22.23 -14.03
N ASP A 683 -9.83 -22.57 -12.74
CA ASP A 683 -8.70 -22.71 -11.82
C ASP A 683 -8.41 -24.18 -11.52
N GLY A 684 -7.25 -24.47 -10.95
CA GLY A 684 -6.84 -25.80 -10.54
C GLY A 684 -6.31 -26.66 -11.66
N LEU A 685 -5.82 -26.04 -12.73
CA LEU A 685 -5.28 -26.73 -13.90
C LEU A 685 -3.81 -27.13 -13.70
N LYS A 686 -3.33 -28.04 -14.52
CA LYS A 686 -1.90 -28.32 -14.71
C LYS A 686 -1.28 -27.24 -15.60
N GLU A 687 0.02 -27.04 -15.49
CA GLU A 687 0.74 -26.16 -16.37
C GLU A 687 0.63 -26.62 -17.85
N GLY A 688 0.32 -25.65 -18.73
CA GLY A 688 0.19 -25.92 -20.15
C GLY A 688 -1.03 -26.77 -20.54
N THR A 689 -2.08 -26.77 -19.69
CA THR A 689 -3.34 -27.45 -20.01
C THR A 689 -4.02 -26.81 -21.21
N VAL A 690 -4.39 -27.61 -22.19
CA VAL A 690 -5.31 -27.23 -23.27
C VAL A 690 -6.73 -27.48 -22.83
N VAL A 691 -7.55 -26.44 -22.80
CA VAL A 691 -8.97 -26.50 -22.47
C VAL A 691 -9.80 -26.33 -23.73
N LYS A 692 -10.48 -27.39 -24.17
CA LYS A 692 -11.43 -27.32 -25.29
C LYS A 692 -12.85 -27.22 -24.76
N VAL A 693 -13.50 -26.10 -25.08
CA VAL A 693 -14.88 -25.85 -24.70
C VAL A 693 -15.78 -26.25 -25.86
N ALA A 694 -16.72 -27.16 -25.64
CA ALA A 694 -17.68 -27.62 -26.62
C ALA A 694 -19.11 -27.57 -26.09
N ASP A 695 -20.09 -27.45 -26.98
CA ASP A 695 -21.49 -27.61 -26.62
C ASP A 695 -21.85 -29.10 -26.37
N MET A 696 -23.08 -29.38 -25.95
CA MET A 696 -23.55 -30.73 -25.71
C MET A 696 -23.63 -31.57 -26.98
N GLY A 697 -23.62 -30.97 -28.17
CA GLY A 697 -23.53 -31.64 -29.47
C GLY A 697 -22.11 -31.99 -29.89
N GLY A 698 -21.09 -31.56 -29.11
CA GLY A 698 -19.69 -31.76 -29.40
C GLY A 698 -19.07 -30.73 -30.34
N THR A 699 -19.82 -29.63 -30.66
CA THR A 699 -19.26 -28.54 -31.47
C THR A 699 -18.29 -27.71 -30.67
N LEU A 700 -17.04 -27.60 -31.14
CA LEU A 700 -16.02 -26.79 -30.49
C LEU A 700 -16.38 -25.30 -30.51
N ALA A 701 -16.59 -24.73 -29.34
CA ALA A 701 -16.82 -23.29 -29.18
C ALA A 701 -15.50 -22.52 -29.07
N ARG A 702 -14.56 -22.98 -28.25
CA ARG A 702 -13.27 -22.29 -28.00
C ARG A 702 -12.18 -23.27 -27.58
N GLU A 703 -10.95 -22.94 -27.91
CA GLU A 703 -9.76 -23.57 -27.36
C GLU A 703 -8.96 -22.54 -26.56
N LEU A 704 -8.53 -22.90 -25.34
CA LEU A 704 -7.79 -22.05 -24.43
C LEU A 704 -6.55 -22.78 -23.96
N LEU A 705 -5.52 -22.03 -23.61
CA LEU A 705 -4.31 -22.52 -22.98
C LEU A 705 -4.23 -21.97 -21.54
N SER A 706 -3.90 -22.82 -20.58
CA SER A 706 -3.71 -22.37 -19.20
C SER A 706 -2.48 -21.48 -19.07
N ASN A 707 -2.57 -20.50 -18.16
CA ASN A 707 -1.51 -19.63 -17.69
C ASN A 707 -1.16 -20.07 -16.26
N GLY A 708 -0.12 -20.91 -16.11
CA GLY A 708 0.04 -21.69 -14.88
C GLY A 708 -1.15 -22.64 -14.67
N GLY A 709 -1.78 -22.55 -13.50
CA GLY A 709 -2.96 -23.32 -13.10
C GLY A 709 -4.30 -22.73 -13.52
N ARG A 710 -4.35 -21.64 -14.32
CA ARG A 710 -5.57 -20.89 -14.66
C ARG A 710 -5.79 -20.79 -16.15
N ALA A 711 -7.02 -20.95 -16.60
CA ALA A 711 -7.46 -20.56 -17.95
C ALA A 711 -8.68 -19.65 -17.88
N ILE A 712 -8.85 -18.79 -18.89
CA ILE A 712 -9.87 -17.74 -18.89
C ILE A 712 -10.64 -17.79 -20.19
N TRP A 713 -11.96 -17.83 -20.08
CA TRP A 713 -12.89 -17.84 -21.22
C TRP A 713 -13.85 -16.65 -21.17
N ASP A 714 -13.89 -15.89 -22.24
CA ASP A 714 -14.77 -14.72 -22.40
C ASP A 714 -16.25 -15.08 -22.70
N GLY A 715 -16.60 -16.36 -22.72
CA GLY A 715 -17.92 -16.83 -23.09
C GLY A 715 -18.26 -16.60 -24.57
N ARG A 716 -17.21 -16.53 -25.42
CA ARG A 716 -17.34 -16.36 -26.87
C ARG A 716 -16.79 -17.57 -27.61
N ASN A 717 -17.30 -17.79 -28.85
CA ASN A 717 -16.79 -18.79 -29.76
C ASN A 717 -15.49 -18.36 -30.46
N GLY A 718 -14.95 -19.20 -31.33
CA GLY A 718 -13.73 -18.91 -32.11
C GLY A 718 -13.85 -17.73 -33.08
N LEU A 719 -15.07 -17.30 -33.42
CA LEU A 719 -15.37 -16.13 -34.24
C LEU A 719 -15.54 -14.84 -33.42
N GLY A 720 -15.44 -14.93 -32.08
CA GLY A 720 -15.65 -13.80 -31.18
C GLY A 720 -17.11 -13.49 -30.85
N GLU A 721 -18.06 -14.35 -31.24
CA GLU A 721 -19.49 -14.18 -30.96
C GLU A 721 -19.84 -14.79 -29.61
N PRO A 722 -20.73 -14.15 -28.81
CA PRO A 722 -21.20 -14.72 -27.56
C PRO A 722 -21.88 -16.08 -27.79
N VAL A 723 -21.51 -17.07 -26.98
CA VAL A 723 -22.17 -18.38 -27.06
C VAL A 723 -23.58 -18.33 -26.45
N GLY A 724 -24.50 -19.16 -26.93
CA GLY A 724 -25.89 -19.21 -26.46
C GLY A 724 -26.03 -19.79 -25.05
N SER A 725 -27.28 -19.72 -24.51
CA SER A 725 -27.62 -20.43 -23.27
C SER A 725 -27.50 -21.94 -23.47
N GLY A 726 -26.86 -22.62 -22.53
CA GLY A 726 -26.64 -24.06 -22.61
C GLY A 726 -25.62 -24.56 -21.61
N VAL A 727 -25.42 -25.87 -21.64
CA VAL A 727 -24.34 -26.56 -20.91
C VAL A 727 -23.17 -26.73 -21.88
N TYR A 728 -21.99 -26.27 -21.45
CA TYR A 728 -20.74 -26.43 -22.18
C TYR A 728 -19.83 -27.40 -21.43
N LEU A 729 -19.23 -28.31 -22.17
CA LEU A 729 -18.23 -29.26 -21.66
C LEU A 729 -16.83 -28.70 -21.89
N LEU A 730 -15.99 -28.77 -20.87
CA LEU A 730 -14.60 -28.38 -20.88
C LEU A 730 -13.72 -29.63 -20.84
N PHE A 731 -13.10 -29.98 -21.96
CA PHE A 731 -12.16 -31.08 -22.06
C PHE A 731 -10.77 -30.59 -21.70
N LEU A 732 -10.21 -31.10 -20.62
CA LEU A 732 -8.90 -30.75 -20.09
C LEU A 732 -7.87 -31.78 -20.54
N SER A 733 -6.84 -31.34 -21.23
CA SER A 733 -5.76 -32.23 -21.69
C SER A 733 -4.39 -31.58 -21.44
N ASP A 734 -3.37 -32.41 -21.28
CA ASP A 734 -1.99 -31.94 -21.29
C ASP A 734 -1.52 -31.55 -22.71
N ARG A 735 -0.28 -31.07 -22.83
CA ARG A 735 0.31 -30.66 -24.11
C ARG A 735 0.42 -31.79 -25.11
N GLU A 736 0.40 -33.03 -24.65
CA GLU A 736 0.48 -34.22 -25.49
C GLU A 736 -0.89 -34.62 -26.05
N GLY A 737 -1.97 -33.90 -25.65
CA GLY A 737 -3.34 -34.15 -26.12
C GLY A 737 -4.07 -35.24 -25.42
N LYS A 738 -3.52 -35.84 -24.34
CA LYS A 738 -4.18 -36.83 -23.53
C LYS A 738 -5.26 -36.20 -22.67
N VAL A 739 -6.51 -36.51 -22.94
CA VAL A 739 -7.65 -36.06 -22.12
C VAL A 739 -7.60 -36.71 -20.75
N THR A 740 -7.62 -35.93 -19.71
CA THR A 740 -7.50 -36.42 -18.33
C THR A 740 -8.67 -36.02 -17.44
N SER A 741 -9.47 -34.99 -17.81
CA SER A 741 -10.71 -34.60 -17.12
C SER A 741 -11.70 -33.93 -18.05
N VAL A 742 -12.99 -33.99 -17.69
CA VAL A 742 -14.06 -33.24 -18.35
C VAL A 742 -14.88 -32.53 -17.28
N GLU A 743 -14.98 -31.25 -17.40
CA GLU A 743 -15.74 -30.35 -16.52
C GLU A 743 -16.91 -29.71 -17.27
N LYS A 744 -17.82 -29.04 -16.55
CA LYS A 744 -18.98 -28.39 -17.16
C LYS A 744 -19.24 -27.01 -16.62
N VAL A 745 -19.72 -26.13 -17.51
CA VAL A 745 -20.23 -24.81 -17.14
C VAL A 745 -21.61 -24.59 -17.76
N VAL A 746 -22.48 -23.95 -17.00
CA VAL A 746 -23.84 -23.59 -17.45
C VAL A 746 -23.85 -22.12 -17.76
N ILE A 747 -24.29 -21.76 -18.97
CA ILE A 747 -24.48 -20.38 -19.42
C ILE A 747 -25.96 -20.10 -19.55
N VAL A 748 -26.41 -19.00 -18.94
CA VAL A 748 -27.77 -18.50 -19.02
C VAL A 748 -27.69 -17.06 -19.57
N ARG A 749 -28.31 -16.83 -20.71
CA ARG A 749 -28.36 -15.52 -21.39
C ARG A 749 -29.79 -15.07 -21.66
#